data_51e2e6d6a56e353b0bc26e0758858ef8
#
_entry.id   51e2e6d6a56e353b0bc26e0758858ef8
#
_cell.length_a   1.000
_cell.length_b   1.000
_cell.length_c   1.000
_cell.angle_alpha   90.00
_cell.angle_beta   90.00
_cell.angle_gamma   90.00
#
_symmetry.space_group_name_H-M   'P 1'
#
loop_
_entity.id
_entity.type
_entity.pdbx_description
1 polymer ?
#
loop_
_entity_poly.entity_id
_entity_poly.type
_entity_poly.pdbx_seq_one_letter_code
_entity_poly.pdbx_strand_id
1 'polypeptide(L)'
;MKRLIYFLLVLIVFNVQCSMFNELKAQRSCGLWLNEVPLVADTAANSIFATIEPRFDCSLKGTLRWDESLYSSVSLNDTPLENGKRGNLELADWTANATNTLAITDGESKQWKLVVSTLPFVVLDCPLDEMSANYSITKGDENHTKKYAGYMSVIDARCRTKQKDLDMVGMACFNSEIRTRLRGATSGSKAKKSFNLELVKDGESQDIHLLGYRKDDDWILAAEYTDYSRMRNRVMMDLWTSVDDLPYDKDNKYQGNGTQGEFVEVFVNGAYYGLMCFTDKIDRKKLNLKKTKEATETEPEVKRGLLWKANWESSETYLSKYTERPTNDSFLWPYIESKKAFAWEQKYPDDDIRQAFFDPICDIIDFLNVGQKEFSASYTSKMYDQNVIDFILFIQAFQLLDNQKKNYYLSVRNWDKEAKFLFTLWDLDGSIGRYAGGDETGDDPKQMAWGEKLGYHNLIHRFKSKTLRPDDFATKMNNRWQYLSTHQLSLDNIRAIMEKYANLFSTSGAWEREKARWLSTYKNSKKIANTPQEEVEYMMTFLKNNYDVFNKEMASASWTHDEYNEAQYEKDITPDALYVIGNDVISTHEDNTVTLPGNVLQEKADDIININYNDSVMTIVREDEERQYHIADIKEVKTKHKDIYTTPAFIPDSLKQYFDFDTRYVPVNVQCSMFNVQRSTFNVYRTIQVTFDGQEVYVNGNLEGIAATVDSTAVCFTTELEGVEILVSGRSEKGHINIDSKNPCKIAATEGGAMLCSITANCDLIINTPYALNFYNDEFDGKCICTSGDVTIEDGALYFMMKGSGTLTDASFITDPELGARAVMAQNITINGGKVFIKTIGHHGAVGLAGVKKIIINDGNIYIATYDDPIKTGSSVTVNGGFTFITSLTNDGLDSKGDLHVYGGTISSCSPEGAEAAYDVNHFYCDGGTVIGVGYKSERPMESKSKQASFRLNKSKDVKRYVKIADADGNELAVIETPAYPTLTVVYSSPLLQKGSTYTLLTGDTLDSLQELTTIVAE
;
A
#
# COMPACT_ATOMS: atom_id res chain seq x y z
N MET A 1 -22.79 -34.77 37.59
CA MET A 1 -22.86 -35.25 36.23
C MET A 1 -22.49 -34.19 35.22
N LYS A 2 -23.08 -32.97 35.14
CA LYS A 2 -22.69 -31.93 34.17
C LYS A 2 -21.22 -31.49 34.26
N ARG A 3 -20.64 -31.33 35.45
CA ARG A 3 -19.21 -30.98 35.62
C ARG A 3 -18.27 -32.12 35.20
N LEU A 4 -18.68 -33.36 35.33
CA LEU A 4 -17.89 -34.53 34.90
C LEU A 4 -17.90 -34.66 33.36
N ILE A 5 -19.01 -34.34 32.71
CA ILE A 5 -19.14 -34.32 31.26
C ILE A 5 -18.32 -33.17 30.65
N TYR A 6 -18.31 -32.00 31.32
CA TYR A 6 -17.49 -30.87 30.87
C TYR A 6 -15.99 -31.17 31.00
N PHE A 7 -15.61 -31.84 32.11
CA PHE A 7 -14.20 -32.25 32.32
C PHE A 7 -13.77 -33.35 31.35
N LEU A 8 -14.66 -34.28 31.01
CA LEU A 8 -14.45 -35.30 29.98
C LEU A 8 -14.39 -34.71 28.57
N LEU A 9 -15.22 -33.70 28.25
CA LEU A 9 -15.19 -32.97 26.97
C LEU A 9 -13.89 -32.15 26.84
N VAL A 10 -13.46 -31.46 27.90
CA VAL A 10 -12.16 -30.74 27.91
C VAL A 10 -11.00 -31.71 27.76
N LEU A 11 -11.04 -32.88 28.42
CA LEU A 11 -10.01 -33.93 28.26
C LEU A 11 -10.00 -34.55 26.86
N ILE A 12 -11.17 -34.71 26.21
CA ILE A 12 -11.28 -35.21 24.84
C ILE A 12 -10.76 -34.16 23.88
N VAL A 13 -11.12 -32.90 24.05
CA VAL A 13 -10.59 -31.79 23.21
C VAL A 13 -9.07 -31.65 23.42
N PHE A 14 -8.59 -31.78 24.67
CA PHE A 14 -7.15 -31.72 24.95
C PHE A 14 -6.40 -32.93 24.37
N ASN A 15 -6.98 -34.15 24.45
CA ASN A 15 -6.40 -35.33 23.82
C ASN A 15 -6.45 -35.29 22.28
N VAL A 16 -7.51 -34.73 21.68
CA VAL A 16 -7.58 -34.54 20.23
C VAL A 16 -6.57 -33.49 19.78
N GLN A 17 -6.41 -32.37 20.53
CA GLN A 17 -5.34 -31.42 20.27
C GLN A 17 -3.96 -32.03 20.46
N CYS A 18 -3.73 -32.78 21.55
CA CYS A 18 -2.46 -33.48 21.76
C CYS A 18 -2.18 -34.57 20.71
N SER A 19 -3.22 -35.29 20.22
CA SER A 19 -3.01 -36.28 19.14
C SER A 19 -2.73 -35.62 17.78
N MET A 20 -3.43 -34.53 17.45
CA MET A 20 -3.09 -33.70 16.28
C MET A 20 -1.68 -33.09 16.39
N PHE A 21 -1.27 -32.62 17.59
CA PHE A 21 0.11 -32.16 17.83
C PHE A 21 1.15 -33.27 17.73
N ASN A 22 0.81 -34.48 18.13
CA ASN A 22 1.73 -35.63 17.99
C ASN A 22 1.81 -36.13 16.53
N GLU A 23 0.75 -36.08 15.76
CA GLU A 23 0.79 -36.36 14.32
C GLU A 23 1.57 -35.27 13.55
N LEU A 24 1.40 -34.00 13.90
CA LEU A 24 2.23 -32.90 13.38
C LEU A 24 3.71 -33.07 13.75
N LYS A 25 4.06 -33.57 14.95
CA LYS A 25 5.45 -33.89 15.34
C LYS A 25 6.09 -34.99 14.47
N ALA A 26 5.31 -35.90 13.90
CA ALA A 26 5.83 -37.00 13.09
C ALA A 26 6.14 -36.60 11.63
N GLN A 27 5.57 -35.53 11.11
CA GLN A 27 5.78 -35.06 9.71
C GLN A 27 7.05 -34.21 9.48
N ARG A 28 7.84 -33.90 10.49
CA ARG A 28 8.91 -32.88 10.46
C ARG A 28 10.27 -33.34 9.99
N SER A 29 10.55 -34.60 10.12
CA SER A 29 11.72 -35.22 9.55
C SER A 29 11.25 -36.05 8.36
N CYS A 30 11.79 -35.78 7.17
CA CYS A 30 11.59 -36.67 6.05
C CYS A 30 12.34 -38.01 6.23
N GLY A 31 12.85 -38.28 7.41
CA GLY A 31 13.60 -39.50 7.70
C GLY A 31 14.96 -39.60 7.02
N LEU A 32 15.50 -38.47 6.59
CA LEU A 32 16.79 -38.39 5.89
C LEU A 32 17.70 -37.38 6.57
N TRP A 33 18.97 -37.66 6.66
CA TRP A 33 19.99 -36.75 7.23
C TRP A 33 21.23 -36.75 6.36
N LEU A 34 21.74 -35.59 6.03
CA LEU A 34 23.03 -35.39 5.40
C LEU A 34 24.03 -34.90 6.43
N ASN A 35 25.07 -35.70 6.74
CA ASN A 35 26.03 -35.36 7.81
C ASN A 35 25.35 -35.04 9.17
N GLU A 36 24.33 -35.78 9.55
CA GLU A 36 23.49 -35.60 10.73
C GLU A 36 22.63 -34.31 10.72
N VAL A 37 22.61 -33.56 9.62
CA VAL A 37 21.70 -32.43 9.40
C VAL A 37 20.42 -32.98 8.75
N PRO A 38 19.24 -32.78 9.36
CA PRO A 38 18.00 -33.28 8.79
C PRO A 38 17.67 -32.58 7.48
N LEU A 39 17.14 -33.36 6.53
CA LEU A 39 16.66 -32.85 5.25
C LEU A 39 15.18 -32.47 5.36
N VAL A 40 14.75 -31.53 4.53
CA VAL A 40 13.37 -31.04 4.49
C VAL A 40 12.72 -31.43 3.17
N ALA A 41 11.56 -32.05 3.22
CA ALA A 41 10.80 -32.40 2.02
C ALA A 41 9.77 -31.33 1.68
N ASP A 42 9.72 -30.96 0.40
CA ASP A 42 8.56 -30.31 -0.23
C ASP A 42 7.87 -31.36 -1.10
N THR A 43 6.80 -31.93 -0.56
CA THR A 43 6.05 -33.01 -1.23
C THR A 43 5.27 -32.52 -2.44
N ALA A 44 4.85 -31.25 -2.44
CA ALA A 44 4.12 -30.65 -3.54
C ALA A 44 5.02 -30.40 -4.77
N ALA A 45 6.28 -30.01 -4.52
CA ALA A 45 7.28 -29.80 -5.56
C ALA A 45 8.11 -31.04 -5.88
N ASN A 46 7.86 -32.17 -5.19
CA ASN A 46 8.66 -33.41 -5.29
C ASN A 46 10.17 -33.15 -5.10
N SER A 47 10.52 -32.35 -4.10
CA SER A 47 11.87 -31.90 -3.83
C SER A 47 12.27 -32.15 -2.38
N ILE A 48 13.52 -32.52 -2.17
CA ILE A 48 14.15 -32.68 -0.85
C ILE A 48 15.28 -31.65 -0.76
N PHE A 49 15.32 -30.92 0.31
CA PHE A 49 16.27 -29.84 0.56
C PHE A 49 17.28 -30.23 1.61
N ALA A 50 18.55 -29.94 1.33
CA ALA A 50 19.66 -30.10 2.24
C ALA A 50 20.37 -28.75 2.45
N THR A 51 20.64 -28.36 3.69
CA THR A 51 21.57 -27.27 3.97
C THR A 51 22.96 -27.79 4.25
N ILE A 52 23.98 -27.13 3.72
CA ILE A 52 25.39 -27.47 3.89
C ILE A 52 26.21 -26.23 4.25
N GLU A 53 27.38 -26.43 4.83
CA GLU A 53 28.34 -25.33 4.98
C GLU A 53 28.79 -24.83 3.58
N PRO A 54 29.00 -23.50 3.41
CA PRO A 54 29.48 -22.92 2.17
C PRO A 54 30.82 -23.58 1.76
N ARG A 55 30.93 -23.97 0.49
CA ARG A 55 32.12 -24.63 -0.06
C ARG A 55 32.47 -24.09 -1.43
N PHE A 56 33.72 -24.21 -1.81
CA PHE A 56 34.25 -23.75 -3.08
C PHE A 56 34.28 -24.84 -4.17
N ASP A 57 34.00 -26.10 -3.82
CA ASP A 57 34.00 -27.21 -4.75
C ASP A 57 32.69 -27.99 -4.77
N CYS A 58 32.38 -28.61 -5.86
CA CYS A 58 31.18 -29.42 -6.07
C CYS A 58 31.28 -30.81 -5.43
N SER A 59 32.41 -31.18 -4.83
CA SER A 59 32.59 -32.48 -4.20
C SER A 59 32.23 -32.43 -2.73
N LEU A 60 31.12 -33.06 -2.34
CA LEU A 60 30.71 -33.21 -0.97
C LEU A 60 31.08 -34.57 -0.41
N LYS A 61 32.06 -34.64 0.48
CA LYS A 61 32.30 -35.85 1.28
C LYS A 61 31.35 -35.84 2.45
N GLY A 62 30.39 -36.73 2.45
CA GLY A 62 29.38 -36.76 3.45
C GLY A 62 28.78 -38.11 3.76
N THR A 63 27.95 -38.17 4.76
CA THR A 63 27.20 -39.35 5.17
C THR A 63 25.73 -39.06 4.95
N LEU A 64 25.07 -39.78 4.06
CA LEU A 64 23.61 -39.77 3.98
C LEU A 64 23.08 -40.91 4.85
N ARG A 65 22.21 -40.59 5.78
CA ARG A 65 21.53 -41.53 6.66
C ARG A 65 20.03 -41.44 6.47
N TRP A 66 19.36 -42.57 6.54
CA TRP A 66 17.89 -42.63 6.51
C TRP A 66 17.33 -43.57 7.56
N ASP A 67 16.05 -43.34 7.88
CA ASP A 67 15.30 -44.20 8.77
C ASP A 67 14.90 -45.49 7.98
N GLU A 68 15.46 -46.63 8.39
CA GLU A 68 15.20 -47.93 7.74
C GLU A 68 13.77 -48.43 7.95
N SER A 69 13.06 -47.85 8.91
CA SER A 69 11.61 -48.15 9.06
C SER A 69 10.75 -47.47 8.02
N LEU A 70 11.27 -46.37 7.41
CA LEU A 70 10.59 -45.63 6.35
C LEU A 70 11.09 -45.97 4.96
N TYR A 71 12.39 -46.23 4.82
CA TYR A 71 13.03 -46.40 3.50
C TYR A 71 13.97 -47.61 3.43
N SER A 72 13.73 -48.49 2.50
CA SER A 72 14.54 -49.70 2.28
C SER A 72 15.82 -49.42 1.52
N SER A 73 15.86 -48.41 0.64
CA SER A 73 17.07 -48.04 -0.10
C SER A 73 17.00 -46.57 -0.56
N VAL A 74 18.18 -45.97 -0.75
CA VAL A 74 18.37 -44.63 -1.26
C VAL A 74 19.49 -44.63 -2.31
N SER A 75 19.32 -43.97 -3.45
CA SER A 75 20.37 -43.71 -4.42
C SER A 75 20.44 -42.23 -4.77
N LEU A 76 21.64 -41.76 -5.09
CA LEU A 76 21.90 -40.38 -5.52
C LEU A 76 22.46 -40.37 -6.92
N ASN A 77 21.84 -39.67 -7.86
CA ASN A 77 22.20 -39.64 -9.28
C ASN A 77 22.44 -41.05 -9.83
N ASP A 78 21.46 -41.92 -9.60
CA ASP A 78 21.48 -43.36 -9.96
C ASP A 78 22.55 -44.22 -9.26
N THR A 79 23.36 -43.65 -8.38
CA THR A 79 24.36 -44.40 -7.59
C THR A 79 23.75 -44.85 -6.27
N PRO A 80 23.63 -46.18 -6.01
CA PRO A 80 23.14 -46.69 -4.74
C PRO A 80 24.03 -46.25 -3.57
N LEU A 81 23.42 -45.87 -2.47
CA LEU A 81 24.10 -45.47 -1.25
C LEU A 81 23.97 -46.56 -0.17
N GLU A 82 24.95 -46.60 0.74
CA GLU A 82 24.89 -47.43 1.96
C GLU A 82 24.47 -46.51 3.13
N ASN A 83 23.46 -46.95 3.89
CA ASN A 83 22.89 -46.15 4.99
C ASN A 83 23.99 -45.85 6.03
N GLY A 84 24.16 -44.53 6.31
CA GLY A 84 25.14 -44.06 7.28
C GLY A 84 26.63 -44.22 6.90
N LYS A 85 26.94 -44.66 5.70
CA LYS A 85 28.33 -44.80 5.26
C LYS A 85 28.85 -43.49 4.68
N ARG A 86 30.02 -43.08 5.15
CA ARG A 86 30.72 -41.90 4.61
C ARG A 86 31.31 -42.21 3.24
N GLY A 87 30.97 -41.41 2.23
CA GLY A 87 31.43 -41.52 0.87
C GLY A 87 31.56 -40.17 0.16
N ASN A 88 32.03 -40.22 -1.09
CA ASN A 88 31.94 -39.04 -1.96
C ASN A 88 30.50 -38.98 -2.50
N LEU A 89 29.81 -37.93 -2.19
CA LEU A 89 28.53 -37.63 -2.80
C LEU A 89 28.81 -36.72 -3.98
N GLU A 90 28.81 -37.27 -5.19
CA GLU A 90 28.95 -36.46 -6.40
C GLU A 90 27.63 -35.76 -6.70
N LEU A 91 27.61 -34.46 -6.53
CA LEU A 91 26.54 -33.58 -6.92
C LEU A 91 26.88 -33.00 -8.29
N ALA A 92 25.92 -33.00 -9.21
CA ALA A 92 26.13 -32.45 -10.56
C ALA A 92 26.45 -30.93 -10.51
N ASP A 93 25.79 -30.25 -9.69
CA ASP A 93 26.02 -28.86 -9.28
C ASP A 93 25.13 -28.61 -8.06
N TRP A 94 25.47 -27.67 -7.19
CA TRP A 94 24.67 -27.34 -6.04
C TRP A 94 24.12 -25.92 -6.09
N THR A 95 24.17 -25.32 -7.28
CA THR A 95 23.50 -24.06 -7.58
C THR A 95 22.01 -24.28 -7.89
N ALA A 96 21.27 -23.19 -8.06
CA ALA A 96 19.83 -23.19 -8.28
C ALA A 96 19.33 -24.11 -9.41
N ASN A 97 20.18 -24.37 -10.41
CA ASN A 97 19.84 -25.15 -11.60
C ASN A 97 20.29 -26.63 -11.54
N ALA A 98 20.80 -27.04 -10.39
CA ALA A 98 21.28 -28.39 -10.23
C ALA A 98 20.19 -29.46 -10.41
N THR A 99 20.52 -30.50 -11.12
CA THR A 99 19.64 -31.64 -11.43
C THR A 99 19.96 -32.87 -10.61
N ASN A 100 20.34 -32.71 -9.35
CA ASN A 100 20.61 -33.86 -8.50
C ASN A 100 19.31 -34.59 -8.18
N THR A 101 19.31 -35.91 -8.35
CA THR A 101 18.15 -36.78 -8.15
C THR A 101 18.40 -37.73 -6.99
N LEU A 102 17.48 -37.79 -6.06
CA LEU A 102 17.46 -38.73 -4.96
C LEU A 102 16.32 -39.76 -5.21
N ALA A 103 16.67 -41.01 -5.47
CA ALA A 103 15.67 -42.06 -5.57
C ALA A 103 15.56 -42.78 -4.22
N ILE A 104 14.36 -42.81 -3.68
CA ILE A 104 14.03 -43.35 -2.35
C ILE A 104 12.98 -44.42 -2.52
N THR A 105 13.22 -45.60 -1.92
CA THR A 105 12.31 -46.74 -2.00
C THR A 105 11.58 -46.94 -0.67
N ASP A 106 10.25 -46.82 -0.74
CA ASP A 106 9.28 -47.10 0.30
C ASP A 106 8.23 -48.06 -0.31
N GLY A 107 8.59 -49.33 -0.41
CA GLY A 107 7.79 -50.29 -1.21
C GLY A 107 7.85 -50.04 -2.73
N GLU A 108 7.68 -48.79 -3.14
CA GLU A 108 7.87 -48.29 -4.50
C GLU A 108 9.01 -47.27 -4.57
N SER A 109 9.77 -47.28 -5.64
CA SER A 109 10.85 -46.31 -5.87
C SER A 109 10.26 -44.99 -6.35
N LYS A 110 10.49 -43.89 -5.59
CA LYS A 110 10.12 -42.53 -5.94
C LYS A 110 11.37 -41.72 -6.18
N GLN A 111 11.35 -40.90 -7.24
CA GLN A 111 12.44 -39.95 -7.52
C GLN A 111 12.08 -38.58 -7.00
N TRP A 112 13.05 -37.95 -6.34
CA TRP A 112 12.96 -36.63 -5.78
C TRP A 112 14.08 -35.74 -6.33
N LYS A 113 13.80 -34.47 -6.57
CA LYS A 113 14.87 -33.49 -6.83
C LYS A 113 15.58 -33.19 -5.53
N LEU A 114 16.88 -33.43 -5.45
CA LEU A 114 17.71 -33.00 -4.32
C LEU A 114 18.17 -31.55 -4.58
N VAL A 115 17.76 -30.65 -3.70
CA VAL A 115 18.13 -29.24 -3.72
C VAL A 115 19.11 -28.98 -2.57
N VAL A 116 20.27 -28.42 -2.88
CA VAL A 116 21.27 -28.08 -1.87
C VAL A 116 21.36 -26.57 -1.73
N SER A 117 21.39 -26.11 -0.50
CA SER A 117 21.53 -24.69 -0.15
C SER A 117 22.63 -24.48 0.88
N THR A 118 23.21 -23.29 0.91
CA THR A 118 24.17 -22.87 1.93
C THR A 118 23.52 -21.97 3.01
N LEU A 119 22.21 -21.74 2.90
CA LEU A 119 21.44 -20.98 3.87
C LEU A 119 20.87 -21.90 4.96
N PRO A 120 20.71 -21.41 6.19
CA PRO A 120 19.91 -22.10 7.20
C PRO A 120 18.44 -22.22 6.74
N PHE A 121 17.76 -23.25 7.24
CA PHE A 121 16.33 -23.44 7.03
C PHE A 121 15.54 -23.12 8.27
N VAL A 122 14.38 -22.50 8.07
CA VAL A 122 13.34 -22.37 9.09
C VAL A 122 12.08 -23.07 8.59
N VAL A 123 11.66 -24.09 9.32
CA VAL A 123 10.45 -24.85 9.01
C VAL A 123 9.36 -24.45 10.00
N LEU A 124 8.23 -23.99 9.50
CA LEU A 124 7.06 -23.59 10.28
C LEU A 124 5.89 -24.51 9.99
N ASP A 125 5.23 -24.95 11.05
CA ASP A 125 3.91 -25.55 11.00
C ASP A 125 2.95 -24.63 11.75
N CYS A 126 2.02 -24.04 11.05
CA CYS A 126 1.07 -23.09 11.60
C CYS A 126 -0.21 -23.04 10.75
N PRO A 127 -1.33 -22.60 11.30
CA PRO A 127 -2.60 -22.49 10.55
C PRO A 127 -2.60 -21.26 9.64
N LEU A 128 -1.70 -21.24 8.62
CA LEU A 128 -1.46 -20.08 7.75
C LEU A 128 -2.72 -19.57 7.04
N ASP A 129 -3.59 -20.47 6.61
CA ASP A 129 -4.85 -20.11 5.91
C ASP A 129 -5.79 -19.37 6.86
N GLU A 130 -5.99 -19.91 8.09
CA GLU A 130 -6.77 -19.25 9.12
C GLU A 130 -6.14 -17.89 9.51
N MET A 131 -4.84 -17.87 9.72
CA MET A 131 -4.11 -16.64 10.03
C MET A 131 -4.29 -15.59 8.93
N SER A 132 -4.29 -16.00 7.67
CA SER A 132 -4.43 -15.11 6.52
C SER A 132 -5.86 -14.63 6.34
N ALA A 133 -6.85 -15.51 6.55
CA ALA A 133 -8.28 -15.18 6.47
C ALA A 133 -8.72 -14.20 7.56
N ASN A 134 -8.16 -14.36 8.77
CA ASN A 134 -8.50 -13.53 9.94
C ASN A 134 -7.58 -12.31 10.10
N TYR A 135 -6.60 -12.10 9.20
CA TYR A 135 -5.62 -11.03 9.39
C TYR A 135 -6.25 -9.64 9.24
N SER A 136 -6.18 -8.87 10.31
CA SER A 136 -6.55 -7.45 10.29
C SER A 136 -5.32 -6.55 10.24
N ILE A 137 -5.31 -5.60 9.32
CA ILE A 137 -4.29 -4.53 9.28
C ILE A 137 -4.57 -3.45 10.33
N THR A 138 -5.78 -3.49 10.92
CA THR A 138 -6.26 -2.49 11.88
C THR A 138 -5.65 -2.77 13.25
N LYS A 139 -4.77 -1.90 13.69
CA LYS A 139 -4.23 -1.96 15.07
C LYS A 139 -5.35 -1.72 16.08
N GLY A 140 -5.42 -2.54 17.12
CA GLY A 140 -6.50 -2.57 18.11
C GLY A 140 -7.61 -3.55 17.80
N ASP A 141 -7.69 -4.06 16.59
CA ASP A 141 -8.44 -5.26 16.26
C ASP A 141 -7.75 -6.46 16.95
N GLU A 142 -8.51 -7.28 17.64
CA GLU A 142 -7.97 -8.48 18.32
C GLU A 142 -7.27 -9.42 17.34
N ASN A 143 -7.75 -9.50 16.09
CA ASN A 143 -7.16 -10.30 15.04
C ASN A 143 -5.78 -9.78 14.59
N HIS A 144 -5.48 -8.48 14.79
CA HIS A 144 -4.15 -7.93 14.53
C HIS A 144 -3.11 -8.49 15.51
N THR A 145 -3.50 -8.76 16.73
CA THR A 145 -2.61 -9.24 17.80
C THR A 145 -2.75 -10.71 18.12
N LYS A 146 -3.80 -11.36 17.61
CA LYS A 146 -4.10 -12.79 17.85
C LYS A 146 -2.89 -13.65 17.50
N LYS A 147 -2.43 -14.41 18.47
CA LYS A 147 -1.38 -15.40 18.31
C LYS A 147 -1.97 -16.78 18.12
N TYR A 148 -1.37 -17.55 17.25
CA TYR A 148 -1.75 -18.93 16.93
C TYR A 148 -0.66 -19.88 17.39
N ALA A 149 -1.04 -21.03 17.90
CA ALA A 149 -0.11 -22.09 18.20
C ALA A 149 0.50 -22.66 16.92
N GLY A 150 1.75 -22.97 16.96
CA GLY A 150 2.49 -23.58 15.88
C GLY A 150 3.74 -24.28 16.36
N TYR A 151 4.56 -24.65 15.42
CA TYR A 151 5.84 -25.27 15.69
C TYR A 151 6.90 -24.74 14.74
N MET A 152 8.13 -24.64 15.23
CA MET A 152 9.26 -24.19 14.42
C MET A 152 10.44 -25.13 14.57
N SER A 153 11.12 -25.39 13.44
CA SER A 153 12.46 -25.99 13.44
C SER A 153 13.43 -25.01 12.78
N VAL A 154 14.59 -24.83 13.37
CA VAL A 154 15.72 -24.11 12.75
C VAL A 154 16.81 -25.14 12.46
N ILE A 155 17.21 -25.24 11.19
CA ILE A 155 18.20 -26.21 10.71
C ILE A 155 19.39 -25.44 10.16
N ASP A 156 20.57 -25.63 10.74
CA ASP A 156 21.80 -24.94 10.35
C ASP A 156 23.01 -25.89 10.31
N ALA A 157 23.54 -26.10 9.13
CA ALA A 157 24.72 -26.97 8.96
C ALA A 157 25.99 -26.39 9.62
N ARG A 158 26.08 -25.08 9.82
CA ARG A 158 27.22 -24.40 10.46
C ARG A 158 27.36 -24.74 11.95
N CYS A 159 26.29 -25.17 12.59
CA CYS A 159 26.29 -25.60 13.99
C CYS A 159 27.20 -26.79 14.27
N ARG A 160 27.68 -27.48 13.24
CA ARG A 160 28.64 -28.59 13.35
C ARG A 160 30.08 -28.11 13.47
N THR A 161 30.41 -26.91 13.01
CA THR A 161 31.72 -26.33 13.24
C THR A 161 31.76 -25.77 14.66
N LYS A 162 32.84 -26.04 15.39
CA LYS A 162 33.06 -25.64 16.77
C LYS A 162 33.20 -24.11 16.96
N GLN A 163 32.29 -23.33 16.35
CA GLN A 163 32.22 -21.90 16.66
C GLN A 163 31.63 -21.71 18.06
N LYS A 164 32.46 -21.27 18.97
CA LYS A 164 32.15 -21.06 20.40
C LYS A 164 30.99 -20.09 20.63
N ASP A 165 30.45 -19.47 19.61
CA ASP A 165 29.48 -18.37 19.70
C ASP A 165 28.07 -18.77 19.29
N LEU A 166 27.82 -20.03 18.95
CA LEU A 166 26.49 -20.54 18.67
C LEU A 166 26.04 -21.39 19.86
N ASP A 167 25.05 -20.94 20.60
CA ASP A 167 24.50 -21.70 21.73
C ASP A 167 23.79 -23.01 21.31
N MET A 168 23.66 -23.24 20.03
CA MET A 168 23.23 -24.50 19.40
C MET A 168 24.40 -25.48 19.23
N VAL A 169 25.41 -25.40 20.08
CA VAL A 169 26.62 -26.25 20.00
C VAL A 169 26.24 -27.73 20.01
N GLY A 170 26.47 -28.38 18.87
CA GLY A 170 26.22 -29.80 18.70
C GLY A 170 24.82 -30.16 18.16
N MET A 171 23.93 -29.20 17.95
CA MET A 171 22.61 -29.43 17.38
C MET A 171 22.48 -28.79 15.99
N ALA A 172 22.47 -29.59 14.94
CA ALA A 172 22.18 -29.14 13.58
C ALA A 172 20.70 -28.75 13.40
N CYS A 173 19.86 -29.01 14.39
CA CYS A 173 18.44 -28.70 14.36
C CYS A 173 17.94 -28.33 15.75
N PHE A 174 17.32 -27.17 15.86
CA PHE A 174 16.59 -26.74 17.04
C PHE A 174 15.08 -26.80 16.78
N ASN A 175 14.32 -27.32 17.72
CA ASN A 175 12.87 -27.47 17.63
C ASN A 175 12.18 -26.80 18.83
N SER A 176 11.10 -26.08 18.55
CA SER A 176 10.28 -25.42 19.58
C SER A 176 8.81 -25.37 19.21
N GLU A 177 7.96 -25.44 20.20
CA GLU A 177 6.63 -24.89 20.07
C GLU A 177 6.74 -23.37 19.93
N ILE A 178 5.81 -22.78 19.21
CA ILE A 178 5.76 -21.34 19.02
C ILE A 178 4.33 -20.80 19.18
N ARG A 179 4.25 -19.53 19.53
CA ARG A 179 3.08 -18.70 19.28
C ARG A 179 3.45 -17.78 18.12
N THR A 180 2.67 -17.82 17.06
CA THR A 180 2.96 -17.03 15.84
C THR A 180 1.78 -16.19 15.43
N ARG A 181 2.06 -15.10 14.74
CA ARG A 181 1.07 -14.28 14.05
C ARG A 181 1.65 -13.64 12.82
N LEU A 182 0.80 -13.30 11.87
CA LEU A 182 1.21 -12.48 10.74
C LEU A 182 1.54 -11.06 11.20
N ARG A 183 2.41 -10.39 10.45
CA ARG A 183 2.81 -9.03 10.76
C ARG A 183 2.86 -8.14 9.52
N GLY A 184 2.90 -6.85 9.78
CA GLY A 184 2.96 -5.78 8.79
C GLY A 184 1.67 -4.98 8.78
N ALA A 185 1.69 -3.76 8.29
CA ALA A 185 0.49 -3.00 7.94
C ALA A 185 0.14 -3.35 6.48
N THR A 186 0.50 -2.50 5.54
CA THR A 186 0.31 -2.75 4.10
C THR A 186 1.01 -4.04 3.63
N SER A 187 2.21 -4.35 4.15
CA SER A 187 2.93 -5.57 3.81
C SER A 187 2.21 -6.86 4.27
N GLY A 188 1.40 -6.80 5.31
CA GLY A 188 0.60 -7.94 5.78
C GLY A 188 -0.49 -8.38 4.80
N SER A 189 -0.96 -7.49 3.92
CA SER A 189 -1.91 -7.82 2.85
C SER A 189 -1.26 -8.47 1.62
N LYS A 190 0.07 -8.46 1.51
CA LYS A 190 0.79 -9.00 0.33
C LYS A 190 0.72 -10.52 0.28
N ALA A 191 1.01 -11.08 -0.90
CA ALA A 191 0.96 -12.53 -1.14
C ALA A 191 1.90 -13.30 -0.19
N LYS A 192 3.15 -12.87 -0.08
CA LYS A 192 4.13 -13.45 0.83
C LYS A 192 4.04 -12.77 2.19
N LYS A 193 3.78 -13.55 3.23
CA LYS A 193 3.54 -13.07 4.60
C LYS A 193 4.81 -13.04 5.42
N SER A 194 4.92 -12.06 6.31
CA SER A 194 5.91 -12.00 7.38
C SER A 194 5.31 -12.52 8.68
N PHE A 195 6.15 -13.10 9.55
CA PHE A 195 5.71 -13.72 10.80
C PHE A 195 6.41 -13.09 12.00
N ASN A 196 5.68 -12.89 13.08
CA ASN A 196 6.24 -12.81 14.42
C ASN A 196 6.23 -14.20 15.03
N LEU A 197 7.31 -14.56 15.70
CA LEU A 197 7.52 -15.86 16.32
C LEU A 197 7.86 -15.64 17.78
N GLU A 198 7.19 -16.34 18.67
CA GLU A 198 7.50 -16.40 20.09
C GLU A 198 7.78 -17.86 20.45
N LEU A 199 8.98 -18.14 20.95
CA LEU A 199 9.37 -19.48 21.36
C LEU A 199 8.68 -19.85 22.67
N VAL A 200 8.17 -21.07 22.75
CA VAL A 200 7.41 -21.57 23.89
C VAL A 200 7.94 -22.92 24.31
N LYS A 201 8.05 -23.11 25.61
CA LYS A 201 8.31 -24.40 26.23
C LYS A 201 7.39 -24.59 27.45
N ASP A 202 6.69 -25.70 27.48
CA ASP A 202 5.75 -26.03 28.55
C ASP A 202 4.69 -24.92 28.82
N GLY A 203 4.30 -24.20 27.77
CA GLY A 203 3.34 -23.09 27.81
C GLY A 203 3.91 -21.71 28.16
N GLU A 204 5.17 -21.65 28.58
CA GLU A 204 5.87 -20.41 28.94
C GLU A 204 6.84 -19.98 27.84
N SER A 205 7.14 -18.67 27.75
CA SER A 205 8.12 -18.13 26.80
C SER A 205 9.53 -18.65 27.08
N GLN A 206 10.28 -18.99 26.06
CA GLN A 206 11.61 -19.56 26.16
C GLN A 206 12.67 -18.69 25.48
N ASP A 207 13.49 -18.02 26.29
CA ASP A 207 14.65 -17.30 25.78
C ASP A 207 15.76 -18.27 25.33
N ILE A 208 16.22 -18.16 24.08
CA ILE A 208 17.34 -18.94 23.53
C ILE A 208 18.15 -18.13 22.51
N HIS A 209 19.43 -18.43 22.36
CA HIS A 209 20.23 -17.90 21.28
C HIS A 209 19.98 -18.71 19.99
N LEU A 210 19.36 -18.10 19.00
CA LEU A 210 19.18 -18.69 17.68
C LEU A 210 20.15 -18.08 16.67
N LEU A 211 20.75 -18.91 15.82
CA LEU A 211 21.64 -18.49 14.74
C LEU A 211 22.79 -17.54 15.17
N GLY A 212 23.19 -17.60 16.44
CA GLY A 212 24.25 -16.76 16.98
C GLY A 212 23.82 -15.37 17.46
N TYR A 213 22.54 -15.06 17.42
CA TYR A 213 21.98 -13.79 17.89
C TYR A 213 21.70 -13.79 19.39
N ARG A 214 21.24 -12.66 19.90
CA ARG A 214 20.93 -12.46 21.31
C ARG A 214 20.01 -13.53 21.86
N LYS A 215 20.03 -13.72 23.18
CA LYS A 215 19.09 -14.61 23.86
C LYS A 215 17.72 -13.95 23.97
N ASP A 216 16.73 -14.52 23.29
CA ASP A 216 15.36 -14.02 23.24
C ASP A 216 14.35 -15.12 22.92
N ASP A 217 13.09 -14.84 23.22
CA ASP A 217 11.93 -15.65 22.84
C ASP A 217 11.22 -15.11 21.59
N ASP A 218 11.40 -13.83 21.28
CA ASP A 218 10.70 -13.12 20.21
C ASP A 218 11.57 -12.88 18.96
N TRP A 219 11.11 -13.39 17.81
CA TRP A 219 11.80 -13.31 16.54
C TRP A 219 10.89 -12.88 15.41
N ILE A 220 11.47 -12.45 14.28
CA ILE A 220 10.76 -12.04 13.08
C ILE A 220 11.29 -12.81 11.89
N LEU A 221 10.39 -13.34 11.08
CA LEU A 221 10.66 -13.69 9.69
C LEU A 221 10.09 -12.61 8.79
N ALA A 222 10.95 -11.78 8.26
CA ALA A 222 10.59 -10.69 7.35
C ALA A 222 10.58 -11.21 5.90
N ALA A 223 9.45 -11.05 5.24
CA ALA A 223 9.25 -11.57 3.88
C ALA A 223 10.03 -10.79 2.82
N GLU A 224 10.39 -9.53 3.13
CA GLU A 224 11.04 -8.56 2.23
C GLU A 224 10.37 -8.52 0.84
N TYR A 225 9.04 -8.76 0.81
CA TYR A 225 8.28 -8.91 -0.43
C TYR A 225 8.17 -7.60 -1.21
N THR A 226 8.10 -6.46 -0.52
CA THR A 226 8.02 -5.13 -1.14
C THR A 226 9.35 -4.66 -1.70
N ASP A 227 10.45 -5.15 -1.18
CA ASP A 227 11.79 -4.89 -1.71
C ASP A 227 12.14 -5.89 -2.82
N TYR A 228 12.32 -5.42 -4.04
CA TYR A 228 12.67 -6.25 -5.19
C TYR A 228 14.05 -6.89 -5.05
N SER A 229 14.97 -6.26 -4.32
CA SER A 229 16.28 -6.84 -4.02
C SER A 229 16.26 -7.88 -2.91
N ARG A 230 15.24 -7.92 -2.07
CA ARG A 230 15.14 -8.69 -0.82
C ARG A 230 16.15 -8.29 0.26
N MET A 231 17.10 -7.40 -0.03
CA MET A 231 18.24 -7.12 0.87
C MET A 231 18.28 -5.69 1.42
N ARG A 232 17.54 -4.71 0.83
CA ARG A 232 17.64 -3.29 1.20
C ARG A 232 17.48 -3.06 2.69
N ASN A 233 16.41 -3.58 3.26
CA ASN A 233 16.14 -3.42 4.69
C ASN A 233 17.30 -3.93 5.54
N ARG A 234 17.85 -5.11 5.22
CA ARG A 234 18.97 -5.69 5.96
C ARG A 234 20.28 -4.94 5.72
N VAL A 235 20.60 -4.60 4.47
CA VAL A 235 21.78 -3.80 4.14
C VAL A 235 21.76 -2.46 4.88
N MET A 236 20.65 -1.77 4.83
CA MET A 236 20.49 -0.47 5.48
C MET A 236 20.56 -0.57 6.99
N MET A 237 20.04 -1.64 7.57
CA MET A 237 20.14 -1.85 9.01
C MET A 237 21.57 -2.23 9.46
N ASP A 238 22.30 -3.01 8.64
CA ASP A 238 23.72 -3.30 8.89
C ASP A 238 24.56 -2.02 8.83
N LEU A 239 24.28 -1.16 7.85
CA LEU A 239 24.95 0.15 7.76
C LEU A 239 24.58 1.03 8.95
N TRP A 240 23.30 1.12 9.31
CA TRP A 240 22.87 1.90 10.48
C TRP A 240 23.57 1.47 11.75
N THR A 241 23.58 0.17 12.05
CA THR A 241 24.23 -0.37 13.26
C THR A 241 25.74 -0.29 13.23
N SER A 242 26.33 -0.10 12.04
CA SER A 242 27.79 0.17 11.92
C SER A 242 28.16 1.63 12.19
N VAL A 243 27.20 2.54 12.03
CA VAL A 243 27.35 3.98 12.20
C VAL A 243 26.98 4.42 13.59
N ASP A 244 25.86 3.94 14.12
CA ASP A 244 25.31 4.40 15.39
C ASP A 244 25.10 3.23 16.35
N ASP A 245 25.67 3.35 17.54
CA ASP A 245 25.62 2.36 18.58
C ASP A 245 24.91 2.92 19.82
N LEU A 246 24.66 2.06 20.81
CA LEU A 246 24.11 2.51 22.08
C LEU A 246 25.16 3.36 22.83
N PRO A 247 24.95 4.65 23.05
CA PRO A 247 25.95 5.53 23.66
C PRO A 247 26.31 5.13 25.10
N TYR A 248 25.51 4.26 25.69
CA TYR A 248 25.64 3.75 27.07
C TYR A 248 26.00 2.26 27.15
N ASP A 249 26.23 1.58 26.01
CA ASP A 249 26.53 0.13 25.94
C ASP A 249 27.22 -0.25 24.62
N LYS A 250 28.30 0.45 24.31
CA LYS A 250 28.92 0.43 22.97
C LYS A 250 29.50 -0.92 22.56
N ASP A 251 30.09 -1.67 23.44
CA ASP A 251 30.83 -2.88 23.06
C ASP A 251 30.01 -4.17 23.17
N ASN A 252 28.71 -4.06 23.22
CA ASN A 252 27.85 -5.20 23.39
C ASN A 252 27.46 -5.84 22.07
N LYS A 253 27.92 -7.05 21.77
CA LYS A 253 27.67 -7.72 20.50
C LYS A 253 26.19 -8.11 20.24
N TYR A 254 25.39 -8.18 21.31
CA TYR A 254 23.97 -8.61 21.24
C TYR A 254 22.98 -7.48 21.35
N GLN A 255 23.40 -6.35 21.87
CA GLN A 255 22.60 -5.14 22.02
C GLN A 255 23.14 -4.07 21.09
N GLY A 256 22.30 -3.16 20.66
CA GLY A 256 22.71 -2.12 19.70
C GLY A 256 21.53 -1.30 19.23
N ASN A 257 21.80 -0.19 18.59
CA ASN A 257 20.80 0.74 18.08
C ASN A 257 20.25 0.30 16.73
N GLY A 258 19.72 -0.92 16.65
CA GLY A 258 19.14 -1.51 15.44
C GLY A 258 19.00 -3.01 15.57
N THR A 259 18.46 -3.67 14.55
CA THR A 259 18.29 -5.13 14.55
C THR A 259 19.48 -5.85 13.94
N GLN A 260 19.65 -7.08 14.36
CA GLN A 260 20.57 -8.05 13.75
C GLN A 260 19.77 -9.17 13.11
N GLY A 261 20.26 -9.71 12.00
CA GLY A 261 19.55 -10.78 11.31
C GLY A 261 20.34 -11.34 10.13
N GLU A 262 19.85 -12.46 9.59
CA GLU A 262 20.42 -13.10 8.43
C GLU A 262 19.32 -13.70 7.54
N PHE A 263 19.68 -14.03 6.31
CA PHE A 263 18.76 -14.66 5.36
C PHE A 263 18.70 -16.16 5.58
N VAL A 264 17.47 -16.67 5.51
CA VAL A 264 17.14 -18.08 5.69
C VAL A 264 16.17 -18.51 4.59
N GLU A 265 16.14 -19.79 4.25
CA GLU A 265 15.08 -20.34 3.43
C GLU A 265 13.99 -20.92 4.33
N VAL A 266 12.75 -20.58 4.03
CA VAL A 266 11.60 -20.89 4.89
C VAL A 266 10.70 -21.91 4.22
N PHE A 267 10.22 -22.87 5.01
CA PHE A 267 9.19 -23.82 4.65
C PHE A 267 7.99 -23.63 5.56
N VAL A 268 6.79 -23.65 5.00
CA VAL A 268 5.56 -23.53 5.75
C VAL A 268 4.62 -24.67 5.42
N ASN A 269 4.20 -25.42 6.43
CA ASN A 269 3.29 -26.55 6.29
C ASN A 269 3.76 -27.58 5.25
N GLY A 270 5.07 -27.87 5.23
CA GLY A 270 5.68 -28.86 4.34
C GLY A 270 5.91 -28.40 2.90
N ALA A 271 5.78 -27.12 2.60
CA ALA A 271 6.07 -26.55 1.28
C ALA A 271 7.12 -25.44 1.36
N TYR A 272 7.97 -25.34 0.36
CA TYR A 272 8.93 -24.24 0.23
C TYR A 272 8.20 -22.90 0.14
N TYR A 273 8.53 -22.00 1.06
CA TYR A 273 7.86 -20.69 1.16
C TYR A 273 8.70 -19.54 0.59
N GLY A 274 10.02 -19.66 0.63
CA GLY A 274 10.92 -18.69 -0.01
C GLY A 274 12.05 -18.17 0.89
N LEU A 275 12.80 -17.22 0.33
CA LEU A 275 13.90 -16.52 0.99
C LEU A 275 13.35 -15.44 1.92
N MET A 276 13.69 -15.48 3.21
CA MET A 276 13.25 -14.49 4.21
C MET A 276 14.43 -14.02 5.06
N CYS A 277 14.28 -12.83 5.67
CA CYS A 277 15.25 -12.37 6.67
C CYS A 277 14.75 -12.79 8.06
N PHE A 278 15.54 -13.62 8.74
CA PHE A 278 15.36 -13.92 10.16
C PHE A 278 16.05 -12.83 10.98
N THR A 279 15.32 -12.14 11.86
CA THR A 279 15.84 -10.98 12.56
C THR A 279 15.25 -10.87 13.97
N ASP A 280 16.00 -10.25 14.87
CA ASP A 280 15.48 -9.79 16.15
C ASP A 280 14.58 -8.55 15.99
N LYS A 281 14.05 -8.03 17.08
CA LYS A 281 13.19 -6.85 17.08
C LYS A 281 13.77 -5.74 17.96
N ILE A 282 13.30 -4.51 17.73
CA ILE A 282 13.57 -3.39 18.62
C ILE A 282 12.66 -3.49 19.84
N ASP A 283 13.25 -3.71 20.99
CA ASP A 283 12.58 -3.82 22.28
C ASP A 283 13.46 -3.33 23.43
N ARG A 284 12.96 -3.48 24.66
CA ARG A 284 13.69 -3.11 25.86
C ARG A 284 15.03 -3.83 26.00
N LYS A 285 15.09 -5.15 25.68
CA LYS A 285 16.31 -5.97 25.78
C LYS A 285 17.34 -5.51 24.75
N LYS A 286 16.90 -5.27 23.48
CA LYS A 286 17.78 -4.86 22.38
C LYS A 286 18.46 -3.53 22.63
N LEU A 287 17.70 -2.56 23.14
CA LEU A 287 18.20 -1.22 23.44
C LEU A 287 18.78 -1.10 24.88
N ASN A 288 18.90 -2.18 25.63
CA ASN A 288 19.38 -2.19 27.03
C ASN A 288 18.70 -1.12 27.92
N LEU A 289 17.37 -0.96 27.77
CA LEU A 289 16.61 -0.04 28.59
C LEU A 289 16.39 -0.65 29.98
N LYS A 290 16.42 0.20 30.98
CA LYS A 290 16.23 -0.23 32.38
C LYS A 290 14.78 -0.66 32.61
N LYS A 291 14.59 -1.76 33.34
CA LYS A 291 13.25 -2.23 33.69
C LYS A 291 12.56 -1.19 34.59
N THR A 292 11.36 -0.79 34.23
CA THR A 292 10.49 0.07 35.04
C THR A 292 10.22 -0.66 36.38
N LYS A 293 10.25 0.08 37.49
CA LYS A 293 9.96 -0.47 38.79
C LYS A 293 8.50 -0.22 39.10
N GLU A 294 7.74 -1.28 39.18
CA GLU A 294 6.31 -1.22 39.53
C GLU A 294 6.12 -0.70 40.96
N ALA A 295 4.99 -0.08 41.21
CA ALA A 295 4.60 0.31 42.56
C ALA A 295 4.42 -0.95 43.45
N THR A 296 4.86 -0.84 44.69
CA THR A 296 4.58 -1.84 45.72
C THR A 296 3.77 -1.18 46.84
N GLU A 297 3.34 -1.93 47.86
CA GLU A 297 2.63 -1.35 49.01
C GLU A 297 3.44 -0.29 49.74
N THR A 298 4.76 -0.35 49.62
CA THR A 298 5.70 0.51 50.36
C THR A 298 6.53 1.45 49.53
N GLU A 299 6.60 1.23 48.17
CA GLU A 299 7.40 2.04 47.30
C GLU A 299 6.60 2.49 46.07
N PRO A 300 6.68 3.76 45.66
CA PRO A 300 6.04 4.25 44.46
C PRO A 300 6.67 3.65 43.20
N GLU A 301 5.95 3.68 42.11
CA GLU A 301 6.45 3.38 40.77
C GLU A 301 7.60 4.31 40.39
N VAL A 302 8.64 3.71 39.79
CA VAL A 302 9.76 4.48 39.25
C VAL A 302 9.86 4.24 37.74
N LYS A 303 9.49 5.26 36.93
CA LYS A 303 9.65 5.23 35.49
C LYS A 303 11.12 5.20 35.13
N ARG A 304 11.53 4.17 34.38
CA ARG A 304 12.91 4.00 33.97
C ARG A 304 13.03 3.93 32.45
N GLY A 305 13.04 2.73 31.88
CA GLY A 305 13.08 2.57 30.43
C GLY A 305 11.77 2.94 29.79
N LEU A 306 11.82 3.65 28.67
CA LEU A 306 10.65 4.00 27.88
C LEU A 306 10.96 3.79 26.40
N LEU A 307 10.00 3.26 25.64
CA LEU A 307 10.14 2.99 24.22
C LEU A 307 8.83 3.25 23.50
N TRP A 308 8.91 4.04 22.44
CA TRP A 308 7.79 4.34 21.56
C TRP A 308 8.18 4.12 20.10
N LYS A 309 7.20 3.74 19.28
CA LYS A 309 7.32 3.63 17.82
C LYS A 309 6.44 4.67 17.14
N ALA A 310 7.01 5.42 16.21
CA ALA A 310 6.26 6.24 15.28
C ALA A 310 5.58 5.33 14.25
N ASN A 311 4.25 5.22 14.32
CA ASN A 311 3.48 4.26 13.51
C ASN A 311 2.80 4.88 12.31
N TRP A 312 2.39 6.14 12.42
CA TRP A 312 1.63 6.86 11.41
C TRP A 312 2.23 8.22 11.16
N GLU A 313 2.02 8.75 9.98
CA GLU A 313 2.37 10.12 9.63
C GLU A 313 1.43 11.10 10.33
N SER A 314 1.97 11.97 11.18
CA SER A 314 1.23 13.00 11.91
C SER A 314 2.15 14.10 12.41
N SER A 315 1.59 15.21 12.85
CA SER A 315 2.35 16.31 13.47
C SER A 315 3.18 15.86 14.67
N GLU A 316 2.66 14.90 15.43
CA GLU A 316 3.32 14.32 16.60
C GLU A 316 4.54 13.48 16.20
N THR A 317 4.45 12.69 15.12
CA THR A 317 5.57 11.90 14.63
C THR A 317 6.57 12.69 13.79
N TYR A 318 6.17 13.85 13.29
CA TYR A 318 7.13 14.85 12.80
C TYR A 318 7.81 15.62 13.94
N LEU A 319 7.43 15.40 15.18
CA LEU A 319 7.86 16.14 16.36
C LEU A 319 7.63 17.66 16.25
N SER A 320 6.59 18.06 15.52
CA SER A 320 6.31 19.47 15.24
C SER A 320 5.31 20.10 16.20
N LYS A 321 4.19 19.45 16.43
CA LYS A 321 3.14 19.90 17.36
C LYS A 321 2.24 18.72 17.74
N TYR A 322 1.46 18.90 18.78
CA TYR A 322 0.31 18.07 19.14
C TYR A 322 -0.91 18.94 19.35
N THR A 323 -2.09 18.41 19.13
CA THR A 323 -3.35 19.16 19.21
C THR A 323 -3.68 19.48 20.66
N GLU A 324 -3.57 18.49 21.53
CA GLU A 324 -3.81 18.58 22.96
C GLU A 324 -2.93 17.58 23.69
N ARG A 325 -2.37 17.96 24.84
CA ARG A 325 -1.63 17.01 25.68
C ARG A 325 -2.63 15.98 26.21
N PRO A 326 -2.41 14.67 25.95
CA PRO A 326 -3.36 13.64 26.35
C PRO A 326 -3.66 13.68 27.86
N THR A 327 -4.91 13.53 28.23
CA THR A 327 -5.34 13.26 29.60
C THR A 327 -5.68 11.79 29.75
N ASN A 328 -5.74 11.28 30.99
CA ASN A 328 -6.09 9.86 31.20
C ASN A 328 -7.44 9.50 30.57
N ASP A 329 -8.40 10.41 30.57
CA ASP A 329 -9.75 10.17 30.05
C ASP A 329 -9.82 10.29 28.51
N SER A 330 -8.99 11.17 27.92
CA SER A 330 -8.99 11.42 26.48
C SER A 330 -7.97 10.53 25.72
N PHE A 331 -7.00 9.96 26.44
CA PHE A 331 -5.88 9.25 25.81
C PHE A 331 -6.21 7.80 25.43
N LEU A 332 -6.82 7.05 26.34
CA LEU A 332 -7.10 5.64 26.09
C LEU A 332 -8.18 5.45 25.01
N TRP A 333 -9.18 6.30 24.99
CA TRP A 333 -10.32 6.21 24.10
C TRP A 333 -9.94 6.47 22.62
N PRO A 334 -9.32 7.61 22.25
CA PRO A 334 -8.85 7.83 20.89
C PRO A 334 -7.75 6.85 20.45
N TYR A 335 -6.88 6.40 21.35
CA TYR A 335 -5.84 5.44 21.05
C TYR A 335 -6.40 4.06 20.74
N ILE A 336 -7.41 3.62 21.46
CA ILE A 336 -8.04 2.30 21.29
C ILE A 336 -9.00 2.31 20.09
N GLU A 337 -9.84 3.33 19.93
CA GLU A 337 -10.90 3.33 18.92
C GLU A 337 -10.53 3.99 17.59
N SER A 338 -9.90 5.16 17.58
CA SER A 338 -9.62 5.87 16.31
C SER A 338 -8.19 5.72 15.82
N LYS A 339 -7.23 5.34 16.68
CA LYS A 339 -5.80 5.21 16.38
C LYS A 339 -5.16 6.48 15.78
N LYS A 340 -5.88 7.57 15.72
CA LYS A 340 -5.51 8.81 15.04
C LYS A 340 -5.13 9.95 15.99
N ALA A 341 -5.44 9.84 17.26
CA ALA A 341 -5.25 10.95 18.19
C ALA A 341 -3.78 11.15 18.58
N PHE A 342 -3.00 10.06 18.64
CA PHE A 342 -1.56 10.11 18.93
C PHE A 342 -0.86 9.03 18.10
N ALA A 343 -0.08 9.43 17.12
CA ALA A 343 0.53 8.51 16.15
C ALA A 343 1.68 7.66 16.70
N TRP A 344 1.98 7.77 17.97
CA TRP A 344 2.99 7.01 18.69
C TRP A 344 2.40 5.77 19.33
N GLU A 345 3.06 4.65 19.23
CA GLU A 345 2.73 3.41 19.92
C GLU A 345 3.75 3.14 21.04
N GLN A 346 3.28 3.05 22.27
CA GLN A 346 4.11 2.60 23.38
C GLN A 346 4.53 1.14 23.17
N LYS A 347 5.82 0.87 23.25
CA LYS A 347 6.42 -0.46 23.13
C LYS A 347 7.04 -0.97 24.44
N TYR A 348 7.34 -0.06 25.35
CA TYR A 348 7.75 -0.40 26.68
C TYR A 348 7.47 0.81 27.62
N PRO A 349 6.92 0.60 28.82
CA PRO A 349 6.33 -0.67 29.32
C PRO A 349 5.19 -1.15 28.41
N ASP A 350 5.07 -2.46 28.21
CA ASP A 350 4.13 -3.06 27.26
C ASP A 350 2.78 -3.46 27.90
N ASP A 351 2.77 -3.72 29.20
CA ASP A 351 1.58 -4.19 29.93
C ASP A 351 0.70 -3.04 30.46
N ASP A 352 1.16 -1.79 30.41
CA ASP A 352 0.51 -0.67 31.04
C ASP A 352 0.58 0.59 30.17
N ILE A 353 -0.49 0.83 29.39
CA ILE A 353 -0.60 2.01 28.53
C ILE A 353 -1.27 3.13 29.32
N ARG A 354 -0.48 4.11 29.75
CA ARG A 354 -0.95 5.28 30.52
C ARG A 354 -0.49 6.58 29.91
N GLN A 355 -1.28 7.62 30.06
CA GLN A 355 -0.94 8.98 29.65
C GLN A 355 0.45 9.41 30.14
N ALA A 356 0.78 9.12 31.39
CA ALA A 356 2.06 9.46 31.99
C ALA A 356 3.29 8.89 31.26
N PHE A 357 3.13 7.88 30.41
CA PHE A 357 4.19 7.34 29.56
C PHE A 357 4.29 8.04 28.21
N PHE A 358 3.35 8.93 27.86
CA PHE A 358 3.39 9.75 26.65
C PHE A 358 3.74 11.22 26.90
N ASP A 359 3.70 11.68 28.14
CA ASP A 359 4.19 13.01 28.51
C ASP A 359 5.60 13.30 27.98
N PRO A 360 6.57 12.35 28.00
CA PRO A 360 7.89 12.58 27.44
C PRO A 360 7.89 12.91 25.94
N ILE A 361 6.95 12.34 25.17
CA ILE A 361 6.78 12.69 23.73
C ILE A 361 6.32 14.15 23.58
N CYS A 362 5.37 14.58 24.41
CA CYS A 362 4.95 15.98 24.41
C CYS A 362 6.10 16.90 24.86
N ASP A 363 6.85 16.49 25.88
CA ASP A 363 7.98 17.26 26.40
C ASP A 363 9.10 17.45 25.35
N ILE A 364 9.40 16.45 24.54
CA ILE A 364 10.41 16.58 23.46
C ILE A 364 9.87 17.46 22.31
N ILE A 365 8.57 17.39 21.97
CA ILE A 365 7.95 18.25 20.99
C ILE A 365 8.01 19.71 21.49
N ASP A 366 7.61 19.98 22.73
CA ASP A 366 7.68 21.32 23.32
C ASP A 366 9.12 21.83 23.33
N PHE A 367 10.07 20.98 23.70
CA PHE A 367 11.48 21.33 23.72
C PHE A 367 12.03 21.67 22.32
N LEU A 368 11.61 20.96 21.28
CA LEU A 368 12.02 21.28 19.91
C LEU A 368 11.45 22.62 19.39
N ASN A 369 10.49 23.21 20.09
CA ASN A 369 9.87 24.49 19.74
C ASN A 369 10.32 25.68 20.62
N VAL A 370 11.23 25.47 21.60
CA VAL A 370 11.77 26.58 22.40
C VAL A 370 12.68 27.49 21.58
N GLY A 371 12.99 28.66 22.07
CA GLY A 371 13.89 29.62 21.42
C GLY A 371 15.32 29.06 21.16
N GLN A 372 16.00 29.57 20.13
CA GLN A 372 17.33 29.07 19.72
C GLN A 372 18.34 29.01 20.86
N LYS A 373 18.40 30.07 21.67
CA LYS A 373 19.35 30.18 22.78
C LYS A 373 19.13 29.09 23.85
N GLU A 374 17.89 28.84 24.22
CA GLU A 374 17.51 27.80 25.18
C GLU A 374 17.79 26.41 24.58
N PHE A 375 17.41 26.18 23.33
CA PHE A 375 17.67 24.94 22.64
C PHE A 375 19.17 24.62 22.60
N SER A 376 20.00 25.54 22.11
CA SER A 376 21.44 25.35 21.99
C SER A 376 22.13 25.08 23.31
N ALA A 377 21.65 25.68 24.39
CA ALA A 377 22.20 25.50 25.71
C ALA A 377 21.89 24.14 26.35
N SER A 378 20.84 23.44 25.88
CA SER A 378 20.30 22.31 26.64
C SER A 378 19.99 21.06 25.81
N TYR A 379 20.10 21.10 24.46
CA TYR A 379 19.71 19.93 23.61
C TYR A 379 20.53 18.67 23.94
N THR A 380 21.82 18.79 24.26
CA THR A 380 22.68 17.66 24.62
C THR A 380 22.31 17.02 25.97
N SER A 381 21.54 17.75 26.79
CA SER A 381 20.95 17.17 28.01
C SER A 381 19.66 16.39 27.75
N LYS A 382 19.02 16.60 26.59
CA LYS A 382 17.76 15.97 26.17
C LYS A 382 17.95 14.87 25.13
N MET A 383 19.02 14.92 24.34
CA MET A 383 19.31 14.01 23.25
C MET A 383 20.78 13.64 23.21
N TYR A 384 21.10 12.48 22.66
CA TYR A 384 22.49 12.08 22.40
C TYR A 384 22.96 12.77 21.11
N ASP A 385 23.92 13.69 21.24
CA ASP A 385 24.40 14.57 20.14
C ASP A 385 24.81 13.77 18.89
N GLN A 386 25.64 12.74 19.09
CA GLN A 386 26.10 11.89 17.99
C GLN A 386 24.97 11.14 17.32
N ASN A 387 24.03 10.57 18.07
CA ASN A 387 22.87 9.85 17.54
C ASN A 387 21.97 10.77 16.71
N VAL A 388 21.74 12.02 17.13
CA VAL A 388 20.97 13.01 16.35
C VAL A 388 21.66 13.31 15.03
N ILE A 389 22.99 13.51 15.06
CA ILE A 389 23.79 13.74 13.85
C ILE A 389 23.68 12.55 12.91
N ASP A 390 23.91 11.35 13.40
CA ASP A 390 23.89 10.12 12.61
C ASP A 390 22.48 9.86 12.04
N PHE A 391 21.42 10.06 12.83
CA PHE A 391 20.04 9.95 12.39
C PHE A 391 19.71 10.91 11.23
N ILE A 392 20.10 12.17 11.34
CA ILE A 392 19.87 13.18 10.30
C ILE A 392 20.67 12.83 9.04
N LEU A 393 21.96 12.53 9.18
CA LEU A 393 22.83 12.17 8.05
C LEU A 393 22.33 10.93 7.33
N PHE A 394 21.95 9.90 8.07
CA PHE A 394 21.52 8.62 7.50
C PHE A 394 20.20 8.76 6.72
N ILE A 395 19.21 9.46 7.28
CA ILE A 395 17.96 9.74 6.58
C ILE A 395 18.22 10.45 5.26
N GLN A 396 19.13 11.39 5.27
CA GLN A 396 19.39 12.26 4.11
C GLN A 396 20.28 11.58 3.07
N ALA A 397 21.36 10.95 3.49
CA ALA A 397 22.28 10.27 2.58
C ALA A 397 21.62 9.12 1.82
N PHE A 398 20.62 8.48 2.39
CA PHE A 398 19.92 7.33 1.80
C PHE A 398 18.48 7.61 1.37
N GLN A 399 18.03 8.84 1.44
CA GLN A 399 16.65 9.26 1.10
C GLN A 399 15.55 8.43 1.79
N LEU A 400 15.66 8.28 3.10
CA LEU A 400 14.71 7.54 3.90
C LEU A 400 13.41 8.35 4.11
N LEU A 401 12.64 8.55 3.06
CA LEU A 401 11.46 9.42 3.07
C LEU A 401 10.40 8.97 4.07
N ASP A 402 10.25 7.69 4.27
CA ASP A 402 9.27 7.14 5.21
C ASP A 402 9.73 7.28 6.66
N ASN A 403 11.04 7.20 6.92
CA ASN A 403 11.61 7.23 8.27
C ASN A 403 11.67 8.63 8.90
N GLN A 404 11.42 9.68 8.14
CA GLN A 404 11.22 11.02 8.70
C GLN A 404 9.82 11.25 9.27
N LYS A 405 8.87 10.39 8.96
CA LYS A 405 7.44 10.56 9.31
C LYS A 405 6.94 9.47 10.24
N LYS A 406 7.43 8.26 10.10
CA LYS A 406 7.11 7.05 10.85
C LYS A 406 8.30 6.09 10.75
N ASN A 407 8.14 4.84 11.16
CA ASN A 407 9.18 3.82 11.04
C ASN A 407 10.49 4.17 11.75
N TYR A 408 10.40 4.85 12.87
CA TYR A 408 11.50 5.00 13.81
C TYR A 408 10.99 4.87 15.25
N TYR A 409 11.92 4.66 16.16
CA TYR A 409 11.62 4.58 17.59
C TYR A 409 12.27 5.75 18.29
N LEU A 410 11.60 6.22 19.33
CA LEU A 410 12.19 7.02 20.38
C LEU A 410 12.31 6.17 21.64
N SER A 411 13.43 6.27 22.33
CA SER A 411 13.60 5.58 23.59
C SER A 411 14.33 6.44 24.62
N VAL A 412 14.08 6.14 25.88
CA VAL A 412 14.83 6.70 27.00
C VAL A 412 15.31 5.53 27.87
N ARG A 413 16.62 5.47 28.09
CA ARG A 413 17.22 4.37 28.87
C ARG A 413 16.78 4.32 30.31
N ASN A 414 16.76 5.48 30.97
CA ASN A 414 16.42 5.59 32.37
C ASN A 414 15.90 7.00 32.71
N TRP A 415 14.61 7.18 32.59
CA TRP A 415 13.95 8.47 32.80
C TRP A 415 14.23 9.09 34.19
N ASP A 416 14.28 8.22 35.21
CA ASP A 416 14.56 8.63 36.59
C ASP A 416 15.94 9.26 36.80
N LYS A 417 16.94 8.86 36.00
CA LYS A 417 18.32 9.32 36.13
C LYS A 417 18.80 10.24 35.02
N GLU A 418 18.42 9.90 33.82
CA GLU A 418 18.87 10.59 32.59
C GLU A 418 17.78 10.54 31.52
N ALA A 419 17.03 11.60 31.42
CA ALA A 419 15.92 11.73 30.47
C ALA A 419 16.43 12.14 29.07
N LYS A 420 17.34 11.34 28.49
CA LYS A 420 17.86 11.57 27.14
C LYS A 420 17.21 10.64 26.14
N PHE A 421 16.78 11.22 25.02
CA PHE A 421 16.18 10.51 23.91
C PHE A 421 17.24 9.92 22.98
N LEU A 422 16.98 8.67 22.55
CA LEU A 422 17.71 7.96 21.52
C LEU A 422 16.77 7.69 20.34
N PHE A 423 17.22 7.99 19.11
CA PHE A 423 16.53 7.71 17.87
C PHE A 423 17.03 6.38 17.30
N THR A 424 16.11 5.49 16.95
CA THR A 424 16.42 4.17 16.35
C THR A 424 15.62 3.99 15.07
N LEU A 425 16.28 3.71 13.95
CA LEU A 425 15.64 3.48 12.66
C LEU A 425 15.00 2.08 12.58
N TRP A 426 13.97 1.97 11.77
CA TRP A 426 13.21 0.75 11.53
C TRP A 426 12.58 0.75 10.14
N ASP A 427 12.45 -0.45 9.49
CA ASP A 427 11.72 -0.62 8.23
C ASP A 427 12.34 0.22 7.09
N LEU A 428 13.56 -0.14 6.70
CA LEU A 428 14.43 0.64 5.81
C LEU A 428 14.36 0.17 4.35
N ASP A 429 13.33 -0.60 3.98
CA ASP A 429 13.14 -1.12 2.61
C ASP A 429 12.83 -0.01 1.59
N GLY A 430 12.24 1.10 2.04
CA GLY A 430 12.00 2.30 1.25
C GLY A 430 13.22 3.21 1.14
N SER A 431 14.32 2.74 0.60
CA SER A 431 15.62 3.44 0.51
C SER A 431 16.35 3.13 -0.79
N ILE A 432 17.44 3.81 -1.02
CA ILE A 432 18.40 3.58 -2.12
C ILE A 432 17.68 3.35 -3.45
N GLY A 433 17.02 4.41 -3.96
CA GLY A 433 16.35 4.40 -5.25
C GLY A 433 14.97 3.71 -5.27
N ARG A 434 14.47 3.21 -4.16
CA ARG A 434 13.12 2.63 -4.05
C ARG A 434 12.34 3.28 -2.93
N TYR A 435 11.04 3.47 -3.15
CA TYR A 435 10.10 3.95 -2.16
C TYR A 435 9.07 2.85 -1.83
N ALA A 436 8.19 3.11 -0.86
CA ALA A 436 7.20 2.15 -0.38
C ALA A 436 6.50 1.37 -1.52
N GLY A 437 6.51 0.04 -1.42
CA GLY A 437 5.91 -0.83 -2.42
C GLY A 437 6.81 -1.24 -3.59
N GLY A 438 8.11 -0.93 -3.53
CA GLY A 438 9.07 -1.25 -4.57
C GLY A 438 9.11 -0.23 -5.72
N ASP A 439 8.43 0.91 -5.56
CA ASP A 439 8.48 2.00 -6.51
C ASP A 439 9.82 2.72 -6.43
N GLU A 440 10.30 3.21 -7.58
CA GLU A 440 11.54 3.98 -7.65
C GLU A 440 11.29 5.37 -7.08
N THR A 441 12.24 5.89 -6.30
CA THR A 441 12.16 7.27 -5.79
C THR A 441 12.43 8.30 -6.88
N GLY A 442 12.80 7.83 -8.09
CA GLY A 442 13.42 8.63 -9.12
C GLY A 442 14.89 8.86 -8.78
N ASP A 443 15.76 8.69 -9.77
CA ASP A 443 17.19 8.85 -9.57
C ASP A 443 17.63 10.32 -9.58
N ASP A 444 16.70 11.25 -9.49
CA ASP A 444 17.05 12.67 -9.46
C ASP A 444 17.73 13.00 -8.13
N PRO A 445 19.04 13.29 -8.12
CA PRO A 445 19.73 13.72 -6.92
C PRO A 445 19.16 15.02 -6.33
N LYS A 446 18.43 15.82 -7.09
CA LYS A 446 17.71 17.00 -6.59
C LYS A 446 16.43 16.64 -5.83
N GLN A 447 15.89 15.44 -6.03
CA GLN A 447 14.81 14.88 -5.17
C GLN A 447 15.35 14.36 -3.85
N MET A 448 16.65 14.55 -3.62
CA MET A 448 17.18 14.32 -2.30
C MET A 448 16.38 15.09 -1.28
N ALA A 449 16.26 14.42 -0.22
CA ALA A 449 15.62 14.84 0.99
C ALA A 449 16.13 16.16 1.60
N TRP A 450 16.97 16.90 0.94
CA TRP A 450 17.42 18.25 1.31
C TRP A 450 16.43 19.34 0.95
N GLY A 451 15.46 19.06 0.15
CA GLY A 451 14.44 20.01 -0.20
C GLY A 451 13.19 19.83 0.66
N GLU A 452 12.14 20.30 0.18
CA GLU A 452 10.78 20.37 0.68
C GLU A 452 10.27 19.08 1.31
N LYS A 453 10.72 17.90 0.84
CA LYS A 453 10.24 16.59 1.34
C LYS A 453 10.72 16.24 2.76
N LEU A 454 11.76 16.91 3.29
CA LEU A 454 12.26 16.72 4.66
C LEU A 454 11.88 17.84 5.62
N GLY A 455 11.24 18.89 5.15
CA GLY A 455 10.87 20.05 5.95
C GLY A 455 9.86 19.77 7.08
N TYR A 456 9.20 18.62 7.04
CA TYR A 456 8.13 18.32 8.00
C TYR A 456 8.64 17.79 9.34
N HIS A 457 9.80 17.12 9.39
CA HIS A 457 10.32 16.61 10.65
C HIS A 457 11.01 17.74 11.43
N ASN A 458 10.40 18.16 12.52
CA ASN A 458 10.83 19.35 13.27
C ASN A 458 12.26 19.25 13.79
N LEU A 459 12.71 18.05 14.20
CA LEU A 459 14.10 17.82 14.57
C LEU A 459 15.04 18.21 13.42
N ILE A 460 14.80 17.67 12.21
CA ILE A 460 15.63 17.93 11.04
C ILE A 460 15.57 19.41 10.67
N HIS A 461 14.38 20.01 10.61
CA HIS A 461 14.20 21.43 10.39
C HIS A 461 14.97 22.28 11.40
N ARG A 462 14.84 21.93 12.67
CA ARG A 462 15.49 22.66 13.79
C ARG A 462 17.01 22.71 13.63
N PHE A 463 17.61 21.58 13.27
CA PHE A 463 19.07 21.50 13.09
C PHE A 463 19.57 21.98 11.72
N LYS A 464 18.72 22.04 10.70
CA LYS A 464 19.05 22.62 9.38
C LYS A 464 19.04 24.14 9.40
N SER A 465 18.12 24.75 10.10
CA SER A 465 17.96 26.20 10.12
C SER A 465 19.16 26.90 10.77
N LYS A 466 19.80 27.82 10.05
CA LYS A 466 20.91 28.62 10.57
C LYS A 466 20.54 29.43 11.81
N THR A 467 19.29 29.86 11.88
CA THR A 467 18.80 30.73 12.98
C THR A 467 18.29 29.92 14.17
N LEU A 468 18.12 28.63 14.05
CA LEU A 468 17.53 27.76 15.09
C LEU A 468 18.50 26.72 15.65
N ARG A 469 19.52 26.32 14.88
CA ARG A 469 20.50 25.30 15.28
C ARG A 469 21.55 25.82 16.25
N PRO A 470 22.24 24.94 17.00
CA PRO A 470 23.45 25.30 17.71
C PRO A 470 24.57 25.74 16.74
N ASP A 471 25.38 26.73 17.13
CA ASP A 471 26.35 27.36 16.24
C ASP A 471 27.40 26.37 15.67
N ASP A 472 27.82 25.38 16.45
CA ASP A 472 28.82 24.37 16.06
C ASP A 472 28.24 23.15 15.33
N PHE A 473 26.91 23.04 15.26
CA PHE A 473 26.26 21.82 14.77
C PHE A 473 26.56 21.52 13.28
N ALA A 474 26.58 22.53 12.43
CA ALA A 474 26.93 22.37 11.03
C ALA A 474 28.36 21.81 10.82
N THR A 475 29.29 22.28 11.62
CA THR A 475 30.68 21.79 11.61
C THR A 475 30.74 20.32 12.07
N LYS A 476 30.02 19.97 13.13
CA LYS A 476 29.94 18.59 13.61
C LYS A 476 29.36 17.65 12.56
N MET A 477 28.27 18.07 11.92
CA MET A 477 27.63 17.30 10.84
C MET A 477 28.58 17.08 9.66
N ASN A 478 29.23 18.14 9.19
CA ASN A 478 30.16 18.07 8.06
C ASN A 478 31.35 17.15 8.37
N ASN A 479 31.99 17.33 9.53
CA ASN A 479 33.09 16.48 9.97
C ASN A 479 32.68 15.01 10.09
N ARG A 480 31.47 14.76 10.66
CA ARG A 480 30.94 13.40 10.78
C ARG A 480 30.66 12.78 9.42
N TRP A 481 30.08 13.53 8.49
CA TRP A 481 29.83 13.03 7.14
C TRP A 481 31.14 12.72 6.40
N GLN A 482 32.14 13.59 6.47
CA GLN A 482 33.43 13.33 5.86
C GLN A 482 34.07 12.05 6.39
N TYR A 483 33.98 11.81 7.70
CA TYR A 483 34.44 10.57 8.29
C TYR A 483 33.63 9.36 7.81
N LEU A 484 32.31 9.40 7.89
CA LEU A 484 31.45 8.27 7.53
C LEU A 484 31.54 7.92 6.04
N SER A 485 31.53 8.92 5.16
CA SER A 485 31.60 8.71 3.70
C SER A 485 32.92 8.11 3.21
N THR A 486 33.96 8.14 4.04
CA THR A 486 35.26 7.52 3.75
C THR A 486 35.50 6.21 4.54
N HIS A 487 34.62 5.87 5.48
CA HIS A 487 34.71 4.68 6.34
C HIS A 487 33.45 3.80 6.20
N GLN A 488 32.57 3.81 7.18
CA GLN A 488 31.41 2.90 7.22
C GLN A 488 30.44 3.10 6.06
N LEU A 489 30.25 4.33 5.64
CA LEU A 489 29.38 4.70 4.52
C LEU A 489 30.16 5.01 3.24
N SER A 490 31.40 4.53 3.09
CA SER A 490 32.08 4.60 1.79
C SER A 490 31.35 3.74 0.76
N LEU A 491 31.31 4.19 -0.48
CA LEU A 491 30.63 3.46 -1.56
C LEU A 491 31.19 2.03 -1.71
N ASP A 492 32.48 1.84 -1.49
CA ASP A 492 33.13 0.52 -1.55
C ASP A 492 32.65 -0.40 -0.42
N ASN A 493 32.53 0.12 0.80
CA ASN A 493 32.02 -0.67 1.92
C ASN A 493 30.54 -1.02 1.75
N ILE A 494 29.72 -0.07 1.28
CA ILE A 494 28.31 -0.31 0.99
C ILE A 494 28.17 -1.37 -0.12
N ARG A 495 28.95 -1.25 -1.20
CA ARG A 495 29.01 -2.25 -2.26
C ARG A 495 29.36 -3.63 -1.72
N ALA A 496 30.39 -3.74 -0.88
CA ALA A 496 30.83 -5.00 -0.30
C ALA A 496 29.73 -5.69 0.52
N ILE A 497 28.95 -4.91 1.30
CA ILE A 497 27.82 -5.45 2.06
C ILE A 497 26.68 -5.93 1.14
N MET A 498 26.37 -5.16 0.08
CA MET A 498 25.37 -5.58 -0.90
C MET A 498 25.79 -6.83 -1.67
N GLU A 499 27.04 -6.87 -2.13
CA GLU A 499 27.60 -8.02 -2.85
C GLU A 499 27.65 -9.28 -1.98
N LYS A 500 27.91 -9.13 -0.69
CA LYS A 500 27.83 -10.25 0.26
C LYS A 500 26.46 -10.91 0.20
N TYR A 501 25.39 -10.15 0.24
CA TYR A 501 24.02 -10.70 0.16
C TYR A 501 23.65 -11.16 -1.23
N ALA A 502 24.02 -10.43 -2.26
CA ALA A 502 23.78 -10.83 -3.64
C ALA A 502 24.46 -12.17 -3.97
N ASN A 503 25.72 -12.33 -3.56
CA ASN A 503 26.47 -13.58 -3.71
C ASN A 503 25.85 -14.71 -2.88
N LEU A 504 25.42 -14.43 -1.66
CA LEU A 504 24.73 -15.39 -0.81
C LEU A 504 23.45 -15.94 -1.49
N PHE A 505 22.64 -15.05 -2.08
CA PHE A 505 21.41 -15.43 -2.79
C PHE A 505 21.69 -16.24 -4.06
N SER A 506 22.72 -15.86 -4.81
CA SER A 506 23.09 -16.54 -6.05
C SER A 506 23.70 -17.90 -5.77
N THR A 507 24.71 -17.97 -4.88
CA THR A 507 25.45 -19.21 -4.61
C THR A 507 24.62 -20.26 -3.88
N SER A 508 23.67 -19.83 -3.04
CA SER A 508 22.70 -20.75 -2.42
C SER A 508 21.60 -21.20 -3.38
N GLY A 509 21.43 -20.54 -4.51
CA GLY A 509 20.31 -20.74 -5.43
C GLY A 509 18.97 -20.20 -4.90
N ALA A 510 18.97 -19.53 -3.76
CA ALA A 510 17.75 -19.04 -3.13
C ALA A 510 17.04 -17.96 -3.96
N TRP A 511 17.78 -17.14 -4.71
CA TRP A 511 17.21 -16.13 -5.62
C TRP A 511 16.31 -16.74 -6.68
N GLU A 512 16.78 -17.78 -7.36
CA GLU A 512 16.00 -18.43 -8.42
C GLU A 512 14.77 -19.14 -7.84
N ARG A 513 14.91 -19.78 -6.67
CA ARG A 513 13.77 -20.40 -5.99
C ARG A 513 12.74 -19.36 -5.50
N GLU A 514 13.19 -18.23 -4.99
CA GLU A 514 12.34 -17.11 -4.60
C GLU A 514 11.54 -16.58 -5.80
N LYS A 515 12.21 -16.35 -6.95
CA LYS A 515 11.55 -15.95 -8.19
C LYS A 515 10.55 -16.99 -8.67
N ALA A 516 10.94 -18.24 -8.71
CA ALA A 516 10.06 -19.33 -9.14
C ALA A 516 8.79 -19.42 -8.29
N ARG A 517 8.91 -19.14 -6.99
CA ARG A 517 7.78 -19.20 -6.05
C ARG A 517 6.87 -17.97 -6.14
N TRP A 518 7.42 -16.75 -6.24
CA TRP A 518 6.67 -15.53 -6.01
C TRP A 518 6.56 -14.58 -7.22
N LEU A 519 7.38 -14.73 -8.27
CA LEU A 519 7.43 -13.80 -9.39
C LEU A 519 6.06 -13.55 -10.04
N SER A 520 5.24 -14.59 -10.18
CA SER A 520 3.89 -14.48 -10.77
C SER A 520 2.90 -13.68 -9.92
N THR A 521 3.20 -13.43 -8.65
CA THR A 521 2.33 -12.68 -7.75
C THR A 521 2.55 -11.17 -7.80
N TYR A 522 3.60 -10.73 -8.50
CA TYR A 522 3.92 -9.30 -8.65
C TYR A 522 3.18 -8.72 -9.85
N LYS A 523 2.54 -7.58 -9.65
CA LYS A 523 1.92 -6.82 -10.76
C LYS A 523 2.94 -6.41 -11.82
N ASN A 524 4.14 -6.03 -11.39
CA ASN A 524 5.25 -5.62 -12.25
C ASN A 524 6.43 -6.59 -12.16
N SER A 525 6.22 -7.84 -12.53
CA SER A 525 7.27 -8.87 -12.49
C SER A 525 8.50 -8.53 -13.33
N LYS A 526 8.33 -7.72 -14.38
CA LYS A 526 9.43 -7.21 -15.23
C LYS A 526 10.42 -6.29 -14.51
N LYS A 527 10.03 -5.72 -13.37
CA LYS A 527 10.88 -4.84 -12.56
C LYS A 527 11.79 -5.61 -11.60
N ILE A 528 11.58 -6.89 -11.43
CA ILE A 528 12.45 -7.74 -10.62
C ILE A 528 13.64 -8.11 -11.48
N ALA A 529 14.84 -7.80 -11.03
CA ALA A 529 16.07 -8.09 -11.72
C ALA A 529 16.25 -9.58 -11.97
N ASN A 530 16.96 -9.94 -13.03
CA ASN A 530 17.24 -11.34 -13.31
C ASN A 530 18.18 -11.92 -12.26
N THR A 531 19.16 -11.15 -11.82
CA THR A 531 20.13 -11.53 -10.79
C THR A 531 20.14 -10.54 -9.64
N PRO A 532 20.54 -10.95 -8.42
CA PRO A 532 20.72 -10.03 -7.31
C PRO A 532 21.78 -8.96 -7.57
N GLN A 533 22.78 -9.29 -8.41
CA GLN A 533 23.86 -8.37 -8.78
C GLN A 533 23.36 -7.19 -9.62
N GLU A 534 22.36 -7.38 -10.46
CA GLU A 534 21.70 -6.28 -11.19
C GLU A 534 21.05 -5.28 -10.22
N GLU A 535 20.44 -5.75 -9.13
CA GLU A 535 19.91 -4.87 -8.08
C GLU A 535 21.04 -4.14 -7.33
N VAL A 536 22.18 -4.78 -7.11
CA VAL A 536 23.36 -4.11 -6.53
C VAL A 536 23.82 -2.97 -7.42
N GLU A 537 23.94 -3.19 -8.72
CA GLU A 537 24.37 -2.14 -9.67
C GLU A 537 23.33 -0.98 -9.74
N TYR A 538 22.04 -1.31 -9.70
CA TYR A 538 21.00 -0.28 -9.59
C TYR A 538 21.18 0.58 -8.33
N MET A 539 21.32 -0.05 -7.15
CA MET A 539 21.49 0.63 -5.88
C MET A 539 22.78 1.47 -5.85
N MET A 540 23.87 0.93 -6.37
CA MET A 540 25.15 1.64 -6.42
C MET A 540 25.14 2.83 -7.38
N THR A 541 24.44 2.72 -8.51
CA THR A 541 24.25 3.84 -9.44
C THR A 541 23.50 4.98 -8.76
N PHE A 542 22.41 4.67 -8.07
CA PHE A 542 21.67 5.63 -7.28
C PHE A 542 22.55 6.30 -6.22
N LEU A 543 23.26 5.52 -5.41
CA LEU A 543 24.09 6.03 -4.34
C LEU A 543 25.21 6.95 -4.86
N LYS A 544 25.85 6.60 -5.98
CA LYS A 544 26.89 7.42 -6.57
C LYS A 544 26.36 8.80 -6.94
N ASN A 545 25.25 8.84 -7.67
CA ASN A 545 24.62 10.10 -8.06
C ASN A 545 24.20 10.92 -6.83
N ASN A 546 23.63 10.24 -5.85
CA ASN A 546 23.16 10.82 -4.61
C ASN A 546 24.31 11.42 -3.77
N TYR A 547 25.42 10.71 -3.65
CA TYR A 547 26.59 11.16 -2.91
C TYR A 547 27.26 12.37 -3.55
N ASP A 548 27.27 12.47 -4.88
CA ASP A 548 27.81 13.62 -5.59
C ASP A 548 27.10 14.92 -5.22
N VAL A 549 25.77 14.86 -5.11
CA VAL A 549 24.95 16.01 -4.67
C VAL A 549 25.12 16.25 -3.17
N PHE A 550 25.00 15.20 -2.37
CA PHE A 550 25.07 15.31 -0.92
C PHE A 550 26.44 15.85 -0.44
N ASN A 551 27.51 15.39 -1.05
CA ASN A 551 28.87 15.90 -0.76
C ASN A 551 28.99 17.41 -1.07
N LYS A 552 28.38 17.90 -2.16
CA LYS A 552 28.35 19.32 -2.50
C LYS A 552 27.59 20.13 -1.46
N GLU A 553 26.43 19.63 -1.04
CA GLU A 553 25.64 20.26 0.01
C GLU A 553 26.42 20.33 1.34
N MET A 554 27.01 19.23 1.75
CA MET A 554 27.79 19.16 2.98
C MET A 554 29.01 20.06 2.97
N ALA A 555 29.71 20.18 1.81
CA ALA A 555 30.87 21.03 1.64
C ALA A 555 30.52 22.53 1.61
N SER A 556 29.29 22.88 1.18
CA SER A 556 28.90 24.29 1.06
C SER A 556 28.69 24.96 2.42
N ALA A 557 28.62 24.24 3.53
CA ALA A 557 28.26 24.72 4.87
C ALA A 557 26.95 25.56 4.92
N SER A 558 26.31 25.67 3.77
CA SER A 558 25.10 26.49 3.58
C SER A 558 23.89 25.59 3.55
N TRP A 559 23.55 25.08 4.69
CA TRP A 559 22.21 24.51 4.89
C TRP A 559 21.21 25.64 5.03
N THR A 560 21.19 26.50 4.02
CA THR A 560 20.24 27.59 3.96
C THR A 560 19.12 27.18 3.05
N HIS A 561 18.06 26.71 3.65
CA HIS A 561 16.74 27.05 3.13
C HIS A 561 16.17 28.19 3.94
N ASP A 562 15.49 29.09 3.24
CA ASP A 562 14.72 30.16 3.82
C ASP A 562 13.79 29.62 4.90
N GLU A 563 13.38 30.48 5.81
CA GLU A 563 12.49 30.12 6.93
C GLU A 563 11.28 29.32 6.40
N TYR A 564 11.01 28.20 7.05
CA TYR A 564 9.81 27.42 6.79
C TYR A 564 8.59 28.32 6.91
N ASN A 565 7.99 28.65 5.81
CA ASN A 565 6.76 29.41 5.72
C ASN A 565 5.72 28.47 5.09
N GLU A 566 4.79 28.01 5.92
CA GLU A 566 3.72 27.10 5.51
C GLU A 566 2.90 27.66 4.33
N ALA A 567 2.76 28.98 4.23
CA ALA A 567 2.09 29.67 3.13
C ALA A 567 2.93 29.73 1.84
N GLN A 568 4.26 29.67 1.94
CA GLN A 568 5.16 29.62 0.78
C GLN A 568 5.19 28.21 0.18
N TYR A 569 5.05 27.19 1.01
CA TYR A 569 4.95 25.80 0.60
C TYR A 569 3.71 25.48 -0.24
N GLU A 570 2.62 26.18 0.02
CA GLU A 570 1.38 26.04 -0.78
C GLU A 570 1.52 26.69 -2.17
N LYS A 571 2.45 27.59 -2.37
CA LYS A 571 2.66 28.31 -3.64
C LYS A 571 3.68 27.65 -4.57
N ASP A 572 4.69 26.99 -4.00
CA ASP A 572 5.87 26.51 -4.78
C ASP A 572 5.73 25.06 -5.28
N ILE A 573 4.56 24.45 -5.20
CA ILE A 573 4.39 23.01 -5.44
C ILE A 573 3.50 22.71 -6.67
N THR A 574 3.14 23.69 -7.46
CA THR A 574 2.40 23.42 -8.68
C THR A 574 3.39 23.06 -9.78
N PRO A 575 3.41 21.86 -10.33
CA PRO A 575 4.16 21.61 -11.56
C PRO A 575 3.55 22.46 -12.68
N ASP A 576 4.38 23.13 -13.48
CA ASP A 576 3.95 23.99 -14.57
C ASP A 576 3.16 23.22 -15.63
N ALA A 577 3.47 21.94 -15.81
CA ALA A 577 2.67 21.02 -16.61
C ALA A 577 2.74 19.58 -16.10
N LEU A 578 1.70 18.82 -16.37
CA LEU A 578 1.64 17.39 -16.08
C LEU A 578 1.24 16.66 -17.36
N TYR A 579 2.09 15.77 -17.82
CA TYR A 579 1.82 14.91 -18.97
C TYR A 579 1.48 13.52 -18.47
N VAL A 580 0.35 12.98 -18.93
CA VAL A 580 -0.07 11.63 -18.62
C VAL A 580 0.21 10.75 -19.83
N ILE A 581 0.96 9.69 -19.65
CA ILE A 581 1.51 8.87 -20.72
C ILE A 581 1.24 7.41 -20.41
N GLY A 582 0.24 6.82 -21.06
CA GLY A 582 -0.23 5.48 -20.70
C GLY A 582 -0.73 5.46 -19.25
N ASN A 583 0.00 4.77 -18.38
CA ASN A 583 -0.26 4.76 -16.93
C ASN A 583 0.68 5.67 -16.14
N ASP A 584 1.49 6.47 -16.79
CA ASP A 584 2.55 7.23 -16.17
C ASP A 584 2.36 8.75 -16.33
N VAL A 585 2.91 9.50 -15.40
CA VAL A 585 2.80 10.96 -15.35
C VAL A 585 4.18 11.57 -15.43
N ILE A 586 4.37 12.51 -16.33
CA ILE A 586 5.58 13.32 -16.46
C ILE A 586 5.27 14.70 -15.91
N SER A 587 6.09 15.20 -15.00
CA SER A 587 5.95 16.57 -14.47
C SER A 587 7.02 17.48 -15.03
N THR A 588 6.63 18.68 -15.41
CA THR A 588 7.55 19.80 -15.67
C THR A 588 7.74 20.63 -14.41
N HIS A 589 8.89 21.26 -14.27
CA HIS A 589 9.24 22.07 -13.12
C HIS A 589 9.46 23.53 -13.53
N GLU A 590 9.32 24.44 -12.58
CA GLU A 590 9.53 25.90 -12.80
C GLU A 590 10.91 26.28 -13.40
N ASP A 591 11.89 25.38 -13.28
CA ASP A 591 13.22 25.59 -13.88
C ASP A 591 13.30 25.07 -15.33
N ASN A 592 12.17 24.84 -15.97
CA ASN A 592 12.03 24.29 -17.32
C ASN A 592 12.69 22.92 -17.50
N THR A 593 12.63 22.09 -16.46
CA THR A 593 13.08 20.71 -16.56
C THR A 593 11.88 19.75 -16.52
N VAL A 594 11.99 18.65 -17.25
CA VAL A 594 11.01 17.57 -17.24
C VAL A 594 11.56 16.40 -16.45
N THR A 595 10.84 15.94 -15.44
CA THR A 595 11.17 14.71 -14.75
C THR A 595 10.42 13.55 -15.39
N LEU A 596 11.17 12.61 -15.93
CA LEU A 596 10.64 11.37 -16.50
C LEU A 596 10.64 10.30 -15.42
N PRO A 597 9.56 9.49 -15.34
CA PRO A 597 9.50 8.39 -14.38
C PRO A 597 10.56 7.33 -14.69
N GLY A 598 11.21 6.81 -13.66
CA GLY A 598 11.99 5.57 -13.73
C GLY A 598 13.50 5.66 -13.85
N ASN A 599 14.03 6.61 -14.54
CA ASN A 599 15.46 6.92 -14.54
C ASN A 599 15.61 8.40 -14.75
N VAL A 600 16.26 9.03 -13.83
CA VAL A 600 16.77 10.36 -13.84
C VAL A 600 17.09 10.87 -15.22
N LEU A 601 16.13 11.49 -15.80
CA LEU A 601 16.36 12.35 -16.92
C LEU A 601 15.60 13.63 -16.67
N GLN A 602 16.31 14.58 -16.13
CA GLN A 602 15.91 15.96 -16.27
C GLN A 602 16.19 16.36 -17.71
N GLU A 603 15.14 16.47 -18.48
CA GLU A 603 15.20 17.05 -19.80
C GLU A 603 14.72 18.49 -19.69
N LYS A 604 15.38 19.42 -20.39
CA LYS A 604 14.89 20.78 -20.51
C LYS A 604 13.60 20.77 -21.31
N ALA A 605 12.54 21.35 -20.76
CA ALA A 605 11.25 21.40 -21.40
C ALA A 605 11.21 22.37 -22.60
N ASP A 606 12.02 23.44 -22.57
CA ASP A 606 12.01 24.51 -23.56
C ASP A 606 12.22 24.07 -25.01
N ASP A 607 12.85 22.91 -25.21
CA ASP A 607 13.22 22.43 -26.54
C ASP A 607 12.40 21.22 -26.99
N ILE A 608 11.43 20.76 -26.19
CA ILE A 608 10.63 19.58 -26.53
C ILE A 608 9.54 19.98 -27.51
N ILE A 609 9.65 19.50 -28.76
CA ILE A 609 8.65 19.72 -29.81
C ILE A 609 7.51 18.71 -29.71
N ASN A 610 7.83 17.48 -29.37
CA ASN A 610 6.85 16.41 -29.30
C ASN A 610 7.34 15.25 -28.40
N ILE A 611 6.39 14.52 -27.85
CA ILE A 611 6.66 13.27 -27.13
C ILE A 611 5.83 12.16 -27.79
N ASN A 612 6.49 11.24 -28.47
CA ASN A 612 5.86 10.15 -29.20
C ASN A 612 5.95 8.84 -28.40
N TYR A 613 4.93 8.00 -28.54
CA TYR A 613 4.86 6.70 -27.88
C TYR A 613 4.59 5.57 -28.84
N ASN A 614 5.19 4.42 -28.53
CA ASN A 614 4.72 3.13 -29.00
C ASN A 614 4.69 2.14 -27.81
N ASP A 615 4.23 0.94 -28.02
CA ASP A 615 4.01 -0.07 -26.94
C ASP A 615 5.24 -0.36 -26.07
N SER A 616 6.39 0.12 -26.40
CA SER A 616 7.65 -0.19 -25.71
C SER A 616 8.62 0.98 -25.55
N VAL A 617 8.41 2.09 -26.26
CA VAL A 617 9.37 3.20 -26.31
C VAL A 617 8.66 4.55 -26.30
N MET A 618 9.10 5.44 -25.42
CA MET A 618 8.82 6.86 -25.46
C MET A 618 9.95 7.56 -26.22
N THR A 619 9.62 8.42 -27.16
CA THR A 619 10.57 9.23 -27.91
C THR A 619 10.31 10.70 -27.62
N ILE A 620 11.27 11.39 -27.06
CA ILE A 620 11.26 12.84 -26.91
C ILE A 620 11.89 13.45 -28.15
N VAL A 621 11.13 14.27 -28.87
CA VAL A 621 11.54 14.93 -30.11
C VAL A 621 11.89 16.37 -29.81
N ARG A 622 13.08 16.81 -30.22
CA ARG A 622 13.58 18.19 -30.18
C ARG A 622 13.92 18.67 -31.60
N GLU A 623 14.27 19.94 -31.76
CA GLU A 623 14.62 20.49 -33.06
C GLU A 623 15.83 19.77 -33.69
N ASP A 624 16.81 19.37 -32.86
CA ASP A 624 18.07 18.79 -33.33
C ASP A 624 18.31 17.33 -32.92
N GLU A 625 17.44 16.72 -32.09
CA GLU A 625 17.65 15.35 -31.63
C GLU A 625 16.33 14.63 -31.23
N GLU A 626 16.36 13.30 -31.31
CA GLU A 626 15.33 12.42 -30.75
C GLU A 626 15.97 11.53 -29.69
N ARG A 627 15.36 11.44 -28.49
CA ARG A 627 15.77 10.52 -27.45
C ARG A 627 14.68 9.51 -27.14
N GLN A 628 15.10 8.24 -27.00
CA GLN A 628 14.19 7.13 -26.78
C GLN A 628 14.40 6.54 -25.40
N TYR A 629 13.29 6.26 -24.72
CA TYR A 629 13.24 5.63 -23.40
C TYR A 629 12.30 4.44 -23.42
N HIS A 630 12.69 3.33 -22.81
CA HIS A 630 11.82 2.17 -22.75
C HIS A 630 10.69 2.40 -21.74
N ILE A 631 9.44 2.21 -22.17
CA ILE A 631 8.26 2.39 -21.32
C ILE A 631 8.27 1.45 -20.10
N ALA A 632 8.93 0.29 -20.19
CA ALA A 632 9.14 -0.59 -19.04
C ALA A 632 9.92 0.07 -17.89
N ASP A 633 10.70 1.11 -18.17
CA ASP A 633 11.50 1.86 -17.22
C ASP A 633 10.77 3.11 -16.68
N ILE A 634 9.58 3.41 -17.19
CA ILE A 634 8.78 4.59 -16.83
C ILE A 634 7.81 4.24 -15.70
N LYS A 635 7.85 4.97 -14.59
CA LYS A 635 7.06 4.70 -13.38
C LYS A 635 6.47 5.97 -12.77
N GLU A 636 5.51 5.74 -11.88
CA GLU A 636 4.66 6.72 -11.22
C GLU A 636 5.39 7.95 -10.66
N VAL A 637 4.95 9.13 -11.06
CA VAL A 637 5.33 10.40 -10.44
C VAL A 637 4.24 10.82 -9.47
N LYS A 638 4.59 11.01 -8.20
CA LYS A 638 3.68 11.55 -7.20
C LYS A 638 3.74 13.07 -7.21
N THR A 639 2.66 13.71 -7.57
CA THR A 639 2.52 15.15 -7.44
C THR A 639 2.27 15.53 -5.98
N LYS A 640 2.82 16.66 -5.56
CA LYS A 640 2.94 17.06 -4.15
C LYS A 640 1.76 17.88 -3.61
N HIS A 641 0.62 17.89 -4.23
CA HIS A 641 -0.47 18.69 -3.70
C HIS A 641 -1.17 18.04 -2.52
N LYS A 642 -1.11 18.75 -1.41
CA LYS A 642 -1.79 18.46 -0.16
C LYS A 642 -3.13 19.20 -0.06
N ASP A 643 -3.91 19.22 -1.10
CA ASP A 643 -5.33 19.39 -0.89
C ASP A 643 -5.87 18.03 -0.49
N ILE A 644 -5.94 17.83 0.80
CA ILE A 644 -6.59 16.68 1.38
C ILE A 644 -8.09 16.87 1.08
N TYR A 645 -8.50 16.34 -0.06
CA TYR A 645 -9.91 16.13 -0.29
C TYR A 645 -10.36 15.05 0.68
N THR A 646 -10.92 15.48 1.79
CA THR A 646 -11.53 14.57 2.72
C THR A 646 -12.67 13.87 1.97
N THR A 647 -12.53 12.58 1.81
CA THR A 647 -13.63 11.73 1.39
C THR A 647 -14.82 12.04 2.30
N PRO A 648 -16.00 12.31 1.78
CA PRO A 648 -17.16 12.55 2.62
C PRO A 648 -17.34 11.42 3.64
N ALA A 649 -17.64 11.78 4.90
CA ALA A 649 -17.62 10.83 6.00
C ALA A 649 -18.62 9.67 5.85
N PHE A 650 -19.64 9.84 5.03
CA PHE A 650 -20.66 8.84 4.76
C PHE A 650 -20.33 7.84 3.64
N ILE A 651 -19.21 8.00 2.92
CA ILE A 651 -18.77 6.97 1.97
C ILE A 651 -18.28 5.77 2.78
N PRO A 652 -18.83 4.57 2.54
CA PRO A 652 -18.38 3.35 3.19
C PRO A 652 -16.88 3.15 3.07
N ASP A 653 -16.22 2.65 4.12
CA ASP A 653 -14.76 2.48 4.14
C ASP A 653 -14.26 1.55 3.04
N SER A 654 -15.05 0.55 2.67
CA SER A 654 -14.78 -0.35 1.56
C SER A 654 -14.68 0.33 0.20
N LEU A 655 -15.34 1.48 0.05
CA LEU A 655 -15.41 2.24 -1.21
C LEU A 655 -14.59 3.52 -1.19
N LYS A 656 -14.07 3.95 -0.04
CA LYS A 656 -13.25 5.19 0.07
C LYS A 656 -12.09 5.23 -0.91
N GLN A 657 -11.46 4.08 -1.20
CA GLN A 657 -10.38 3.99 -2.15
C GLN A 657 -10.73 4.49 -3.57
N TYR A 658 -12.00 4.42 -3.97
CA TYR A 658 -12.47 4.88 -5.29
C TYR A 658 -12.72 6.38 -5.34
N PHE A 659 -12.82 7.04 -4.18
CA PHE A 659 -13.06 8.48 -4.06
C PHE A 659 -11.89 9.22 -3.43
N ASP A 660 -10.86 8.49 -2.99
CA ASP A 660 -9.63 9.07 -2.45
C ASP A 660 -8.64 9.32 -3.59
N PHE A 661 -9.09 10.06 -4.61
CA PHE A 661 -8.27 10.48 -5.73
C PHE A 661 -8.27 12.00 -5.86
N ASP A 662 -7.13 12.51 -6.26
CA ASP A 662 -6.96 13.88 -6.77
C ASP A 662 -6.80 13.78 -8.29
N THR A 663 -7.52 14.57 -9.07
CA THR A 663 -7.39 14.58 -10.53
C THR A 663 -6.03 15.05 -11.01
N ARG A 664 -5.26 15.70 -10.15
CA ARG A 664 -3.82 15.92 -10.35
C ARG A 664 -3.00 14.64 -10.14
N TYR A 665 -3.62 13.60 -9.61
CA TYR A 665 -3.14 12.25 -9.40
C TYR A 665 -3.94 11.30 -10.26
N VAL A 666 -3.43 10.92 -11.39
CA VAL A 666 -3.98 9.79 -12.13
C VAL A 666 -3.50 8.53 -11.41
N PRO A 667 -4.40 7.69 -10.87
CA PRO A 667 -3.97 6.43 -10.30
C PRO A 667 -3.36 5.58 -11.41
N VAL A 668 -2.07 5.37 -11.36
CA VAL A 668 -1.29 4.67 -12.38
C VAL A 668 -1.70 3.21 -12.57
N ASN A 669 -2.51 2.66 -11.68
CA ASN A 669 -2.89 1.25 -11.67
C ASN A 669 -4.33 0.96 -12.09
N VAL A 670 -4.99 1.88 -12.79
CA VAL A 670 -6.22 1.54 -13.48
C VAL A 670 -5.83 0.94 -14.83
N GLN A 671 -5.47 -0.34 -14.83
CA GLN A 671 -5.50 -1.09 -16.08
C GLN A 671 -6.93 -1.01 -16.59
N CYS A 672 -7.15 -0.21 -17.61
CA CYS A 672 -8.23 -0.49 -18.53
C CYS A 672 -7.95 -1.91 -19.04
N SER A 673 -8.79 -2.87 -18.65
CA SER A 673 -8.70 -4.18 -19.26
C SER A 673 -8.71 -3.93 -20.77
N MET A 674 -7.69 -4.42 -21.46
CA MET A 674 -7.71 -4.45 -22.93
C MET A 674 -8.83 -5.39 -23.33
N PHE A 675 -10.05 -4.87 -23.36
CA PHE A 675 -11.10 -5.51 -24.13
C PHE A 675 -10.79 -5.28 -25.60
N ASN A 676 -10.89 -6.32 -26.39
CA ASN A 676 -10.97 -6.20 -27.83
C ASN A 676 -12.15 -5.29 -28.15
N VAL A 677 -11.90 -4.00 -28.24
CA VAL A 677 -12.87 -3.04 -28.73
C VAL A 677 -13.11 -3.44 -30.18
N GLN A 678 -14.21 -4.09 -30.44
CA GLN A 678 -14.75 -4.04 -31.79
C GLN A 678 -14.89 -2.56 -32.09
N ARG A 679 -14.00 -2.04 -32.92
CA ARG A 679 -14.11 -0.67 -33.43
C ARG A 679 -15.54 -0.48 -33.86
N SER A 680 -16.30 0.37 -33.14
CA SER A 680 -17.56 0.84 -33.64
C SER A 680 -17.32 1.38 -35.06
N THR A 681 -18.18 1.11 -35.96
CA THR A 681 -18.07 1.47 -37.39
C THR A 681 -18.18 2.98 -37.61
N PHE A 682 -17.61 3.80 -36.74
CA PHE A 682 -17.50 5.22 -36.89
C PHE A 682 -16.34 5.47 -37.88
N ASN A 683 -16.68 5.91 -39.09
CA ASN A 683 -15.67 6.25 -40.08
C ASN A 683 -15.04 7.59 -39.69
N VAL A 684 -13.88 7.52 -39.03
CA VAL A 684 -13.09 8.70 -38.69
C VAL A 684 -12.41 9.22 -39.97
N TYR A 685 -12.88 10.35 -40.45
CA TYR A 685 -12.30 10.99 -41.64
C TYR A 685 -11.26 12.06 -41.27
N ARG A 686 -11.34 12.63 -40.09
CA ARG A 686 -10.51 13.74 -39.61
C ARG A 686 -10.12 13.57 -38.14
N THR A 687 -8.85 13.56 -37.89
CA THR A 687 -8.32 13.53 -36.52
C THR A 687 -7.62 14.85 -36.24
N ILE A 688 -8.00 15.48 -35.11
CA ILE A 688 -7.41 16.70 -34.58
C ILE A 688 -6.76 16.33 -33.24
N GLN A 689 -5.58 16.81 -33.04
CA GLN A 689 -4.87 16.65 -31.77
C GLN A 689 -4.87 17.98 -31.02
N VAL A 690 -5.32 17.98 -29.78
CA VAL A 690 -5.31 19.11 -28.87
C VAL A 690 -4.37 18.74 -27.72
N THR A 691 -3.32 19.53 -27.56
CA THR A 691 -2.36 19.35 -26.48
C THR A 691 -2.42 20.54 -25.54
N PHE A 692 -2.63 20.28 -24.26
CA PHE A 692 -2.61 21.28 -23.21
C PHE A 692 -1.27 21.26 -22.50
N ASP A 693 -0.63 22.42 -22.41
CA ASP A 693 0.62 22.62 -21.68
C ASP A 693 0.41 23.78 -20.68
N GLY A 694 -0.10 23.45 -19.50
CA GLY A 694 -0.37 24.42 -18.45
C GLY A 694 -1.27 25.58 -18.90
N GLN A 695 -0.65 26.64 -19.39
CA GLN A 695 -1.32 27.87 -19.83
C GLN A 695 -1.47 28.02 -21.36
N GLU A 696 -0.97 27.07 -22.12
CA GLU A 696 -1.01 27.12 -23.59
C GLU A 696 -1.77 25.92 -24.16
N VAL A 697 -2.32 26.10 -25.36
CA VAL A 697 -3.02 25.08 -26.11
C VAL A 697 -2.46 24.99 -27.52
N TYR A 698 -2.08 23.81 -27.92
CA TYR A 698 -1.57 23.52 -29.25
C TYR A 698 -2.57 22.66 -30.00
N VAL A 699 -2.82 23.02 -31.25
CA VAL A 699 -3.72 22.29 -32.15
C VAL A 699 -2.97 21.84 -33.39
N ASN A 700 -2.94 20.53 -33.60
CA ASN A 700 -2.30 19.87 -34.72
C ASN A 700 -3.28 18.95 -35.46
N GLY A 701 -2.92 18.47 -36.63
CA GLY A 701 -3.69 17.50 -37.38
C GLY A 701 -4.30 18.04 -38.68
N ASN A 702 -5.24 17.31 -39.24
CA ASN A 702 -5.88 17.69 -40.48
C ASN A 702 -7.06 18.62 -40.23
N LEU A 703 -6.84 19.91 -40.34
CA LEU A 703 -7.83 20.98 -40.15
C LEU A 703 -8.59 21.39 -41.42
N GLU A 704 -8.44 20.68 -42.54
CA GLU A 704 -9.17 21.02 -43.78
C GLU A 704 -10.68 20.86 -43.57
N GLY A 705 -11.43 21.97 -43.70
CA GLY A 705 -12.86 22.03 -43.43
C GLY A 705 -13.22 22.18 -41.96
N ILE A 706 -12.24 22.46 -41.11
CA ILE A 706 -12.42 22.70 -39.67
C ILE A 706 -11.80 24.06 -39.36
N ALA A 707 -12.59 25.00 -38.84
CA ALA A 707 -12.07 26.23 -38.32
C ALA A 707 -11.68 26.00 -36.84
N ALA A 708 -10.43 26.30 -36.51
CA ALA A 708 -9.92 26.23 -35.14
C ALA A 708 -9.39 27.61 -34.71
N THR A 709 -9.83 28.08 -33.58
CA THR A 709 -9.31 29.31 -32.94
C THR A 709 -8.84 28.97 -31.54
N VAL A 710 -7.67 29.44 -31.19
CA VAL A 710 -7.07 29.25 -29.87
C VAL A 710 -7.03 30.60 -29.17
N ASP A 711 -7.54 30.66 -27.93
CA ASP A 711 -7.52 31.83 -27.07
C ASP A 711 -7.11 31.42 -25.67
N SER A 712 -5.92 31.84 -25.26
CA SER A 712 -5.31 31.41 -24.00
C SER A 712 -5.36 29.89 -23.84
N THR A 713 -6.07 29.38 -22.83
CA THR A 713 -6.25 27.96 -22.55
C THR A 713 -7.47 27.33 -23.24
N ALA A 714 -8.16 28.07 -24.11
CA ALA A 714 -9.36 27.60 -24.78
C ALA A 714 -9.14 27.36 -26.28
N VAL A 715 -9.67 26.29 -26.78
CA VAL A 715 -9.76 26.03 -28.24
C VAL A 715 -11.22 25.91 -28.67
N CYS A 716 -11.58 26.59 -29.72
CA CYS A 716 -12.90 26.54 -30.33
C CYS A 716 -12.82 25.93 -31.74
N PHE A 717 -13.56 24.87 -31.96
CA PHE A 717 -13.70 24.21 -33.27
C PHE A 717 -15.06 24.50 -33.85
N THR A 718 -15.09 24.84 -35.14
CA THR A 718 -16.32 24.92 -35.93
C THR A 718 -16.19 24.04 -37.17
N THR A 719 -17.15 23.11 -37.35
CA THR A 719 -17.11 22.16 -38.45
C THR A 719 -18.50 21.68 -38.85
N GLU A 720 -18.64 21.35 -40.12
CA GLU A 720 -19.85 20.68 -40.67
C GLU A 720 -19.52 19.23 -41.11
N LEU A 721 -18.30 18.77 -40.88
CA LEU A 721 -17.83 17.46 -41.33
C LEU A 721 -18.35 16.35 -40.41
N GLU A 722 -18.64 15.19 -41.02
CA GLU A 722 -18.86 13.95 -40.28
C GLU A 722 -17.53 13.29 -39.91
N GLY A 723 -17.55 12.49 -38.83
CA GLY A 723 -16.42 11.64 -38.43
C GLY A 723 -15.20 12.43 -37.92
N VAL A 724 -15.42 13.54 -37.22
CA VAL A 724 -14.34 14.27 -36.55
C VAL A 724 -14.02 13.61 -35.23
N GLU A 725 -12.74 13.29 -35.01
CA GLU A 725 -12.19 12.80 -33.77
C GLU A 725 -11.19 13.82 -33.19
N ILE A 726 -11.38 14.18 -31.91
CA ILE A 726 -10.50 15.06 -31.17
C ILE A 726 -9.72 14.24 -30.17
N LEU A 727 -8.42 14.15 -30.38
CA LEU A 727 -7.48 13.51 -29.50
C LEU A 727 -6.91 14.53 -28.52
N VAL A 728 -7.12 14.32 -27.25
CA VAL A 728 -6.71 15.24 -26.19
C VAL A 728 -5.50 14.69 -25.48
N SER A 729 -4.52 15.55 -25.21
CA SER A 729 -3.30 15.22 -24.47
C SER A 729 -2.89 16.35 -23.54
N GLY A 730 -1.96 16.08 -22.66
CA GLY A 730 -1.38 17.06 -21.75
C GLY A 730 -2.31 17.48 -20.62
N ARG A 731 -1.98 18.57 -19.93
CA ARG A 731 -2.71 19.03 -18.77
C ARG A 731 -2.94 20.54 -18.76
N SER A 732 -4.19 20.94 -18.50
CA SER A 732 -4.52 22.30 -18.05
C SER A 732 -5.78 22.28 -17.18
N GLU A 733 -5.67 22.76 -15.94
CA GLU A 733 -6.81 22.95 -15.04
C GLU A 733 -7.77 24.05 -15.54
N LYS A 734 -7.32 24.85 -16.50
CA LYS A 734 -8.11 25.89 -17.18
C LYS A 734 -8.25 25.62 -18.67
N GLY A 735 -8.01 24.40 -19.10
CA GLY A 735 -8.12 24.00 -20.49
C GLY A 735 -9.57 23.79 -20.89
N HIS A 736 -10.03 24.46 -21.97
CA HIS A 736 -11.39 24.37 -22.46
C HIS A 736 -11.40 23.95 -23.94
N ILE A 737 -12.24 23.01 -24.29
CA ILE A 737 -12.54 22.63 -25.66
C ILE A 737 -13.99 23.01 -25.94
N ASN A 738 -14.21 23.88 -26.93
CA ASN A 738 -15.52 24.29 -27.39
C ASN A 738 -15.74 23.76 -28.80
N ILE A 739 -16.85 23.05 -29.02
CA ILE A 739 -17.14 22.38 -30.30
C ILE A 739 -18.48 22.87 -30.84
N ASP A 740 -18.43 23.53 -31.97
CA ASP A 740 -19.60 23.90 -32.77
C ASP A 740 -19.65 22.99 -34.00
N SER A 741 -20.49 21.98 -33.97
CA SER A 741 -20.61 20.99 -35.04
C SER A 741 -22.05 20.62 -35.30
N LYS A 742 -22.37 20.34 -36.56
CA LYS A 742 -23.68 19.77 -36.95
C LYS A 742 -23.74 18.25 -36.83
N ASN A 743 -22.58 17.61 -36.65
CA ASN A 743 -22.45 16.16 -36.63
C ASN A 743 -21.78 15.70 -35.33
N PRO A 744 -21.98 14.46 -34.90
CA PRO A 744 -21.33 13.91 -33.72
C PRO A 744 -19.80 14.00 -33.79
N CYS A 745 -19.18 14.34 -32.66
CA CYS A 745 -17.74 14.36 -32.51
C CYS A 745 -17.27 13.29 -31.51
N LYS A 746 -16.18 12.62 -31.86
CA LYS A 746 -15.54 11.65 -30.98
C LYS A 746 -14.44 12.33 -30.15
N ILE A 747 -14.41 12.03 -28.89
CA ILE A 747 -13.35 12.49 -27.97
C ILE A 747 -12.61 11.28 -27.44
N ALA A 748 -11.29 11.35 -27.52
CA ALA A 748 -10.41 10.36 -26.90
C ALA A 748 -9.17 11.05 -26.32
N ALA A 749 -8.66 10.56 -25.20
CA ALA A 749 -7.32 10.92 -24.75
C ALA A 749 -6.28 10.14 -25.58
N THR A 750 -5.15 10.78 -25.85
CA THR A 750 -4.02 10.09 -26.45
C THR A 750 -3.34 9.18 -25.43
N GLU A 751 -2.42 8.37 -25.90
CA GLU A 751 -1.53 7.59 -25.04
C GLU A 751 -0.89 8.53 -24.02
N GLY A 752 -1.11 8.22 -22.73
CA GLY A 752 -0.72 9.11 -21.65
C GLY A 752 -1.88 9.78 -20.92
N GLY A 753 -3.06 9.77 -21.54
CA GLY A 753 -4.22 10.43 -20.97
C GLY A 753 -4.20 11.95 -21.13
N ALA A 754 -5.20 12.61 -20.56
CA ALA A 754 -5.31 14.05 -20.58
C ALA A 754 -5.98 14.59 -19.32
N MET A 755 -5.75 15.88 -19.04
CA MET A 755 -6.48 16.63 -18.02
C MET A 755 -6.84 18.00 -18.51
N LEU A 756 -8.11 18.37 -18.34
CA LEU A 756 -8.64 19.67 -18.75
C LEU A 756 -9.78 20.12 -17.81
N CYS A 757 -10.18 21.38 -17.94
CA CYS A 757 -11.30 21.94 -17.20
C CYS A 757 -12.64 21.47 -17.78
N SER A 758 -12.86 21.69 -19.09
CA SER A 758 -14.16 21.38 -19.69
C SER A 758 -14.12 21.09 -21.20
N ILE A 759 -15.15 20.35 -21.62
CA ILE A 759 -15.57 20.19 -23.02
C ILE A 759 -17.00 20.67 -23.14
N THR A 760 -17.22 21.70 -23.97
CA THR A 760 -18.55 22.22 -24.26
C THR A 760 -18.88 22.03 -25.73
N ALA A 761 -20.06 21.54 -26.04
CA ALA A 761 -20.46 21.25 -27.40
C ALA A 761 -21.94 21.60 -27.66
N ASN A 762 -22.30 21.76 -28.96
CA ASN A 762 -23.69 21.80 -29.39
C ASN A 762 -24.09 20.55 -30.20
N CYS A 763 -23.26 19.56 -30.26
CA CYS A 763 -23.46 18.29 -30.95
C CYS A 763 -23.39 17.09 -30.01
N ASP A 764 -23.71 15.91 -30.55
CA ASP A 764 -23.50 14.67 -29.80
C ASP A 764 -22.00 14.39 -29.57
N LEU A 765 -21.64 13.96 -28.36
CA LEU A 765 -20.29 13.61 -28.01
C LEU A 765 -20.20 12.11 -27.76
N ILE A 766 -19.23 11.47 -28.41
CA ILE A 766 -18.91 10.05 -28.22
C ILE A 766 -17.54 9.98 -27.57
N ILE A 767 -17.49 9.49 -26.34
CA ILE A 767 -16.25 9.31 -25.59
C ILE A 767 -15.88 7.84 -25.65
N ASN A 768 -14.76 7.55 -26.29
CA ASN A 768 -14.21 6.21 -26.39
C ASN A 768 -12.69 6.32 -26.31
N THR A 769 -12.16 6.14 -25.12
CA THR A 769 -10.75 6.39 -24.86
C THR A 769 -10.11 5.21 -24.12
N PRO A 770 -9.05 4.61 -24.68
CA PRO A 770 -8.27 3.61 -23.96
C PRO A 770 -7.43 4.20 -22.81
N TYR A 771 -7.32 5.52 -22.75
CA TYR A 771 -6.50 6.25 -21.80
C TYR A 771 -7.35 7.14 -20.91
N ALA A 772 -6.81 7.51 -19.73
CA ALA A 772 -7.54 8.30 -18.76
C ALA A 772 -7.84 9.71 -19.26
N LEU A 773 -9.09 10.15 -19.13
CA LEU A 773 -9.52 11.51 -19.38
C LEU A 773 -9.98 12.13 -18.06
N ASN A 774 -9.23 13.14 -17.61
CA ASN A 774 -9.42 13.76 -16.31
C ASN A 774 -10.01 15.15 -16.48
N PHE A 775 -10.95 15.51 -15.61
CA PHE A 775 -11.56 16.81 -15.54
C PHE A 775 -11.36 17.40 -14.14
N TYR A 776 -10.86 18.63 -14.12
CA TYR A 776 -10.75 19.41 -12.89
C TYR A 776 -11.44 20.76 -13.12
N ASN A 777 -12.49 21.03 -12.37
CA ASN A 777 -13.27 22.25 -12.53
C ASN A 777 -13.56 22.87 -11.15
N ASP A 778 -13.09 24.09 -10.93
CA ASP A 778 -13.31 24.89 -9.71
C ASP A 778 -14.23 26.09 -9.93
N GLU A 779 -14.81 26.24 -11.11
CA GLU A 779 -15.67 27.35 -11.48
C GLU A 779 -17.04 27.23 -10.83
N PHE A 780 -17.60 28.37 -10.43
CA PHE A 780 -18.99 28.46 -10.01
C PHE A 780 -19.92 28.20 -11.19
N ASP A 781 -20.92 27.35 -11.00
CA ASP A 781 -21.79 26.81 -12.08
C ASP A 781 -20.99 26.09 -13.21
N GLY A 782 -19.75 25.65 -12.93
CA GLY A 782 -18.87 25.00 -13.91
C GLY A 782 -19.39 23.63 -14.36
N LYS A 783 -19.09 23.24 -15.60
CA LYS A 783 -19.39 21.92 -16.17
C LYS A 783 -18.12 21.31 -16.73
N CYS A 784 -17.88 20.01 -16.49
CA CYS A 784 -16.76 19.34 -17.10
C CYS A 784 -17.08 18.86 -18.52
N ILE A 785 -18.23 18.23 -18.73
CA ILE A 785 -18.76 17.94 -20.06
C ILE A 785 -20.15 18.52 -20.17
N CYS A 786 -20.38 19.39 -21.14
CA CYS A 786 -21.67 20.02 -21.39
C CYS A 786 -21.99 20.01 -22.88
N THR A 787 -23.11 19.42 -23.26
CA THR A 787 -23.59 19.50 -24.63
C THR A 787 -25.12 19.68 -24.70
N SER A 788 -25.57 20.38 -25.74
CA SER A 788 -27.00 20.41 -26.09
C SER A 788 -27.47 19.14 -26.84
N GLY A 789 -26.54 18.28 -27.24
CA GLY A 789 -26.77 16.96 -27.80
C GLY A 789 -26.73 15.86 -26.75
N ASP A 790 -26.41 14.64 -27.17
CA ASP A 790 -26.26 13.46 -26.33
C ASP A 790 -24.80 13.21 -25.96
N VAL A 791 -24.55 12.57 -24.81
CA VAL A 791 -23.23 12.05 -24.43
C VAL A 791 -23.32 10.53 -24.39
N THR A 792 -22.43 9.88 -25.15
CA THR A 792 -22.25 8.44 -25.11
C THR A 792 -20.83 8.12 -24.64
N ILE A 793 -20.69 7.43 -23.53
CA ILE A 793 -19.42 6.88 -23.04
C ILE A 793 -19.38 5.43 -23.46
N GLU A 794 -18.56 5.12 -24.46
CA GLU A 794 -18.41 3.75 -24.98
C GLU A 794 -17.49 2.91 -24.09
N ASP A 795 -16.32 3.45 -23.79
CA ASP A 795 -15.32 2.83 -22.90
C ASP A 795 -14.29 3.88 -22.48
N GLY A 796 -13.51 3.55 -21.44
CA GLY A 796 -12.40 4.35 -20.95
C GLY A 796 -12.45 4.62 -19.45
N ALA A 797 -11.47 5.39 -18.97
CA ALA A 797 -11.39 5.82 -17.57
C ALA A 797 -11.58 7.34 -17.51
N LEU A 798 -12.70 7.77 -16.95
CA LEU A 798 -13.07 9.18 -16.81
C LEU A 798 -13.08 9.55 -15.33
N TYR A 799 -12.37 10.61 -14.99
CA TYR A 799 -12.26 11.13 -13.63
C TYR A 799 -12.70 12.58 -13.60
N PHE A 800 -13.68 12.89 -12.74
CA PHE A 800 -14.22 14.25 -12.59
C PHE A 800 -14.03 14.71 -11.14
N MET A 801 -13.25 15.76 -10.98
CA MET A 801 -13.08 16.46 -9.71
C MET A 801 -13.67 17.87 -9.84
N MET A 802 -14.77 18.11 -9.17
CA MET A 802 -15.44 19.41 -9.19
C MET A 802 -15.34 20.06 -7.82
N LYS A 803 -14.67 21.21 -7.79
CA LYS A 803 -14.58 22.05 -6.58
C LYS A 803 -15.58 23.21 -6.60
N GLY A 804 -16.03 23.62 -7.76
CA GLY A 804 -17.00 24.68 -7.93
C GLY A 804 -18.34 24.33 -7.30
N SER A 805 -18.95 25.32 -6.66
CA SER A 805 -20.34 25.24 -6.23
C SER A 805 -21.26 25.66 -7.37
N GLY A 806 -22.54 25.31 -7.29
CA GLY A 806 -23.53 25.70 -8.29
C GLY A 806 -24.71 26.46 -7.68
N THR A 807 -25.44 27.10 -8.55
CA THR A 807 -26.72 27.76 -8.21
C THR A 807 -27.76 26.69 -7.87
N LEU A 808 -28.37 26.81 -6.70
CA LEU A 808 -29.53 26.01 -6.31
C LEU A 808 -30.78 26.53 -7.02
N THR A 809 -31.38 25.72 -7.84
CA THR A 809 -32.67 26.05 -8.48
C THR A 809 -33.57 24.81 -8.54
N ASP A 810 -34.87 25.03 -8.43
CA ASP A 810 -35.89 23.96 -8.52
C ASP A 810 -36.01 23.36 -9.93
N ALA A 811 -37.16 22.87 -10.33
CA ALA A 811 -37.39 22.07 -11.56
C ALA A 811 -36.89 22.68 -12.89
N SER A 812 -36.63 23.98 -12.98
CA SER A 812 -36.03 24.65 -14.13
C SER A 812 -34.54 24.34 -14.34
N PHE A 813 -33.91 23.79 -13.34
CA PHE A 813 -32.50 23.52 -13.22
C PHE A 813 -31.97 22.48 -14.23
N ILE A 814 -32.78 21.50 -14.64
CA ILE A 814 -32.37 20.47 -15.58
C ILE A 814 -32.35 21.06 -17.03
N THR A 815 -33.14 22.07 -17.29
CA THR A 815 -33.31 22.64 -18.64
C THR A 815 -32.43 23.86 -18.90
N ASP A 816 -31.88 24.49 -17.87
CA ASP A 816 -31.01 25.66 -18.01
C ASP A 816 -29.54 25.24 -17.99
N PRO A 817 -28.82 25.27 -19.12
CA PRO A 817 -27.43 24.88 -19.20
C PRO A 817 -26.49 25.84 -18.50
N GLU A 818 -26.92 27.05 -18.14
CA GLU A 818 -26.09 28.05 -17.51
C GLU A 818 -25.96 27.84 -15.97
N LEU A 819 -26.98 27.21 -15.36
CA LEU A 819 -27.07 27.08 -13.91
C LEU A 819 -26.60 25.73 -13.41
N GLY A 820 -25.93 25.74 -12.25
CA GLY A 820 -25.46 24.58 -11.45
C GLY A 820 -24.17 23.93 -11.95
N ALA A 821 -23.36 23.48 -11.01
CA ALA A 821 -22.13 22.75 -11.29
C ALA A 821 -22.43 21.27 -11.65
N ARG A 822 -21.86 20.75 -12.74
CA ARG A 822 -22.15 19.39 -13.23
C ARG A 822 -20.92 18.70 -13.80
N ALA A 823 -20.71 17.45 -13.43
CA ALA A 823 -19.65 16.68 -14.08
C ALA A 823 -20.01 16.38 -15.56
N VAL A 824 -21.21 15.88 -15.81
CA VAL A 824 -21.71 15.66 -17.19
C VAL A 824 -23.12 16.21 -17.32
N MET A 825 -23.36 17.02 -18.34
CA MET A 825 -24.68 17.52 -18.71
C MET A 825 -24.95 17.28 -20.19
N ALA A 826 -26.09 16.64 -20.50
CA ALA A 826 -26.49 16.33 -21.88
C ALA A 826 -28.00 16.14 -22.00
N GLN A 827 -28.53 16.07 -23.22
CA GLN A 827 -29.94 15.68 -23.43
C GLN A 827 -30.17 14.25 -22.94
N ASN A 828 -29.37 13.32 -23.42
CA ASN A 828 -29.32 11.97 -22.93
C ASN A 828 -27.87 11.60 -22.59
N ILE A 829 -27.69 10.78 -21.54
CA ILE A 829 -26.40 10.23 -21.19
C ILE A 829 -26.49 8.71 -21.30
N THR A 830 -25.64 8.12 -22.13
CA THR A 830 -25.54 6.65 -22.27
C THR A 830 -24.14 6.20 -21.88
N ILE A 831 -24.03 5.24 -20.98
CA ILE A 831 -22.76 4.63 -20.57
C ILE A 831 -22.80 3.17 -20.99
N ASN A 832 -21.96 2.81 -21.97
CA ASN A 832 -21.88 1.47 -22.52
C ASN A 832 -20.79 0.63 -21.85
N GLY A 833 -19.82 1.27 -21.19
CA GLY A 833 -18.72 0.59 -20.54
C GLY A 833 -17.79 1.56 -19.82
N GLY A 834 -16.59 1.06 -19.45
CA GLY A 834 -15.52 1.85 -18.85
C GLY A 834 -15.64 2.10 -17.36
N LYS A 835 -14.89 3.08 -16.89
CA LYS A 835 -14.82 3.50 -15.47
C LYS A 835 -15.13 4.98 -15.38
N VAL A 836 -16.11 5.33 -14.60
CA VAL A 836 -16.54 6.72 -14.39
C VAL A 836 -16.47 7.05 -12.92
N PHE A 837 -15.58 7.96 -12.55
CA PHE A 837 -15.40 8.43 -11.19
C PHE A 837 -15.75 9.91 -11.12
N ILE A 838 -16.74 10.26 -10.31
CA ILE A 838 -17.16 11.64 -10.12
C ILE A 838 -17.11 11.97 -8.65
N LYS A 839 -16.40 13.03 -8.31
CA LYS A 839 -16.36 13.61 -6.97
C LYS A 839 -16.64 15.10 -7.04
N THR A 840 -17.66 15.55 -6.33
CA THR A 840 -17.89 16.98 -6.14
C THR A 840 -17.64 17.34 -4.69
N ILE A 841 -16.95 18.44 -4.46
CA ILE A 841 -16.62 18.98 -3.12
C ILE A 841 -17.11 20.42 -2.96
N GLY A 842 -17.61 21.02 -4.03
CA GLY A 842 -18.30 22.32 -3.97
C GLY A 842 -19.59 22.20 -3.14
N HIS A 843 -19.94 23.28 -2.44
CA HIS A 843 -21.18 23.35 -1.69
C HIS A 843 -22.34 23.67 -2.65
N HIS A 844 -23.49 23.05 -2.47
CA HIS A 844 -24.75 23.29 -3.20
C HIS A 844 -24.71 23.18 -4.73
N GLY A 845 -25.73 22.62 -5.31
CA GLY A 845 -25.93 22.56 -6.75
C GLY A 845 -24.87 21.80 -7.55
N ALA A 846 -24.02 21.00 -6.88
CA ALA A 846 -22.96 20.22 -7.54
C ALA A 846 -23.43 18.79 -7.81
N VAL A 847 -23.92 18.54 -9.02
CA VAL A 847 -24.52 17.29 -9.50
C VAL A 847 -23.50 16.47 -10.28
N GLY A 848 -23.58 15.15 -10.20
CA GLY A 848 -22.74 14.24 -10.96
C GLY A 848 -23.18 14.15 -12.43
N LEU A 849 -24.11 13.25 -12.73
CA LEU A 849 -24.67 13.07 -14.07
C LEU A 849 -26.02 13.78 -14.18
N ALA A 850 -26.16 14.73 -15.08
CA ALA A 850 -27.37 15.52 -15.31
C ALA A 850 -27.92 15.26 -16.73
N GLY A 851 -28.90 14.36 -16.85
CA GLY A 851 -29.61 14.09 -18.11
C GLY A 851 -30.87 14.90 -18.20
N VAL A 852 -30.97 15.80 -19.19
CA VAL A 852 -32.22 16.57 -19.42
C VAL A 852 -33.40 15.64 -19.63
N LYS A 853 -33.19 14.54 -20.36
CA LYS A 853 -34.20 13.52 -20.65
C LYS A 853 -33.90 12.19 -19.94
N LYS A 854 -32.87 11.47 -20.39
CA LYS A 854 -32.61 10.09 -19.98
C LYS A 854 -31.17 9.85 -19.59
N ILE A 855 -30.97 8.90 -18.66
CA ILE A 855 -29.68 8.31 -18.36
C ILE A 855 -29.81 6.80 -18.54
N ILE A 856 -28.94 6.20 -19.36
CA ILE A 856 -28.92 4.77 -19.64
C ILE A 856 -27.54 4.22 -19.29
N ILE A 857 -27.49 3.24 -18.40
CA ILE A 857 -26.28 2.54 -17.99
C ILE A 857 -26.38 1.11 -18.50
N ASN A 858 -25.63 0.81 -19.57
CA ASN A 858 -25.61 -0.53 -20.14
C ASN A 858 -24.59 -1.44 -19.48
N ASP A 859 -23.42 -0.87 -19.14
CA ASP A 859 -22.32 -1.55 -18.45
C ASP A 859 -21.35 -0.52 -17.86
N GLY A 860 -20.28 -0.98 -17.21
CA GLY A 860 -19.21 -0.17 -16.65
C GLY A 860 -19.17 -0.14 -15.12
N ASN A 861 -18.12 0.51 -14.59
CA ASN A 861 -17.95 0.74 -13.17
C ASN A 861 -18.09 2.23 -12.88
N ILE A 862 -19.17 2.61 -12.24
CA ILE A 862 -19.56 4.00 -12.04
C ILE A 862 -19.58 4.30 -10.55
N TYR A 863 -18.78 5.26 -10.12
CA TYR A 863 -18.65 5.70 -8.74
C TYR A 863 -18.87 7.23 -8.68
N ILE A 864 -19.93 7.64 -8.01
CA ILE A 864 -20.30 9.07 -7.93
C ILE A 864 -20.52 9.44 -6.46
N ALA A 865 -19.75 10.43 -5.99
CA ALA A 865 -19.94 11.04 -4.69
C ALA A 865 -20.07 12.55 -4.86
N THR A 866 -21.23 13.09 -4.53
CA THR A 866 -21.55 14.49 -4.74
C THR A 866 -22.07 15.17 -3.50
N TYR A 867 -21.98 16.48 -3.49
CA TYR A 867 -22.62 17.29 -2.45
C TYR A 867 -24.15 17.34 -2.66
N ASP A 868 -24.62 17.46 -3.89
CA ASP A 868 -26.00 17.41 -4.33
C ASP A 868 -26.32 16.04 -4.97
N ASP A 869 -27.24 15.93 -5.90
CA ASP A 869 -27.64 14.66 -6.48
C ASP A 869 -26.53 14.01 -7.33
N PRO A 870 -26.08 12.80 -7.05
CA PRO A 870 -25.15 12.07 -7.94
C PRO A 870 -25.69 11.85 -9.34
N ILE A 871 -26.97 11.50 -9.45
CA ILE A 871 -27.69 11.31 -10.71
C ILE A 871 -28.99 12.11 -10.66
N LYS A 872 -29.14 12.99 -11.63
CA LYS A 872 -30.36 13.79 -11.80
C LYS A 872 -30.87 13.73 -13.23
N THR A 873 -32.14 13.46 -13.41
CA THR A 873 -32.75 13.44 -14.76
C THR A 873 -34.20 13.91 -14.80
N GLY A 874 -34.56 14.53 -15.92
CA GLY A 874 -35.92 15.02 -16.15
C GLY A 874 -36.95 13.95 -16.53
N SER A 875 -36.51 12.72 -16.93
CA SER A 875 -37.44 11.72 -17.41
C SER A 875 -37.16 10.34 -16.82
N SER A 876 -36.10 9.63 -17.18
CA SER A 876 -35.89 8.26 -16.68
C SER A 876 -34.45 7.85 -16.58
N VAL A 877 -34.20 6.90 -15.65
CA VAL A 877 -32.93 6.17 -15.54
C VAL A 877 -33.16 4.70 -15.87
N THR A 878 -32.29 4.13 -16.69
CA THR A 878 -32.29 2.69 -17.00
C THR A 878 -30.94 2.09 -16.70
N VAL A 879 -30.90 1.02 -15.92
CA VAL A 879 -29.70 0.25 -15.59
C VAL A 879 -29.85 -1.14 -16.18
N ASN A 880 -29.06 -1.46 -17.19
CA ASN A 880 -29.07 -2.75 -17.88
C ASN A 880 -27.96 -3.68 -17.38
N GLY A 881 -26.84 -3.11 -16.86
CA GLY A 881 -25.67 -3.87 -16.43
C GLY A 881 -24.70 -3.02 -15.62
N GLY A 882 -23.50 -3.56 -15.43
CA GLY A 882 -22.38 -2.91 -14.73
C GLY A 882 -22.56 -2.77 -13.21
N PHE A 883 -21.71 -1.93 -12.63
CA PHE A 883 -21.74 -1.57 -11.22
C PHE A 883 -21.85 -0.06 -11.05
N THR A 884 -22.90 0.40 -10.39
CA THR A 884 -23.16 1.81 -10.13
C THR A 884 -23.28 2.05 -8.63
N PHE A 885 -22.31 2.76 -8.06
CA PHE A 885 -22.35 3.24 -6.68
C PHE A 885 -22.47 4.76 -6.66
N ILE A 886 -23.52 5.24 -6.04
CA ILE A 886 -23.81 6.67 -5.95
C ILE A 886 -24.11 7.07 -4.51
N THR A 887 -23.60 8.24 -4.11
CA THR A 887 -23.82 8.79 -2.77
C THR A 887 -23.89 10.30 -2.81
N SER A 888 -24.88 10.85 -2.14
CA SER A 888 -25.07 12.29 -1.93
C SER A 888 -24.68 12.68 -0.51
N LEU A 889 -24.20 13.90 -0.32
CA LEU A 889 -23.96 14.48 1.00
C LEU A 889 -25.22 15.10 1.62
N THR A 890 -26.03 15.75 0.82
CA THR A 890 -27.08 16.63 1.34
C THR A 890 -28.41 16.49 0.62
N ASN A 891 -28.48 15.74 -0.48
CA ASN A 891 -29.70 15.65 -1.29
C ASN A 891 -30.00 14.18 -1.66
N ASP A 892 -30.81 13.91 -2.67
CA ASP A 892 -31.19 12.58 -3.09
C ASP A 892 -30.00 11.82 -3.70
N GLY A 893 -29.97 10.52 -3.52
CA GLY A 893 -28.94 9.68 -4.14
C GLY A 893 -29.17 9.55 -5.63
N LEU A 894 -30.41 9.36 -6.08
CA LEU A 894 -30.84 9.40 -7.45
C LEU A 894 -32.18 10.14 -7.51
N ASP A 895 -32.17 11.30 -8.17
CA ASP A 895 -33.39 12.10 -8.43
C ASP A 895 -33.81 11.94 -9.90
N SER A 896 -34.94 11.26 -10.13
CA SER A 896 -35.56 11.16 -11.45
C SER A 896 -37.00 11.66 -11.41
N LYS A 897 -37.31 12.65 -12.24
CA LYS A 897 -38.68 13.14 -12.38
C LYS A 897 -39.60 12.14 -13.12
N GLY A 898 -39.07 11.02 -13.52
CA GLY A 898 -39.79 9.90 -14.13
C GLY A 898 -39.41 8.57 -13.48
N ASP A 899 -39.22 7.55 -14.28
CA ASP A 899 -39.11 6.17 -13.83
C ASP A 899 -37.64 5.69 -13.71
N LEU A 900 -37.39 4.81 -12.75
CA LEU A 900 -36.16 4.02 -12.67
C LEU A 900 -36.46 2.57 -13.08
N HIS A 901 -35.70 2.09 -14.07
CA HIS A 901 -35.77 0.70 -14.53
C HIS A 901 -34.44 0.01 -14.31
N VAL A 902 -34.43 -1.11 -13.57
CA VAL A 902 -33.24 -1.95 -13.37
C VAL A 902 -33.51 -3.32 -13.98
N TYR A 903 -32.78 -3.65 -15.03
CA TYR A 903 -32.85 -4.92 -15.75
C TYR A 903 -31.68 -5.84 -15.44
N GLY A 904 -30.56 -5.30 -14.96
CA GLY A 904 -29.35 -6.05 -14.64
C GLY A 904 -28.32 -5.21 -13.88
N GLY A 905 -27.14 -5.80 -13.63
CA GLY A 905 -26.05 -5.14 -12.93
C GLY A 905 -26.33 -4.92 -11.43
N THR A 906 -25.59 -4.01 -10.84
CA THR A 906 -25.75 -3.59 -9.44
C THR A 906 -25.83 -2.08 -9.36
N ILE A 907 -26.88 -1.56 -8.71
CA ILE A 907 -26.99 -0.15 -8.36
C ILE A 907 -27.13 -0.01 -6.85
N SER A 908 -26.19 0.74 -6.25
CA SER A 908 -26.19 1.06 -4.83
C SER A 908 -26.27 2.57 -4.66
N SER A 909 -27.30 3.05 -4.00
CA SER A 909 -27.54 4.47 -3.75
C SER A 909 -27.62 4.79 -2.27
N CYS A 910 -26.99 5.91 -1.90
CA CYS A 910 -26.95 6.38 -0.54
C CYS A 910 -27.32 7.87 -0.44
N SER A 911 -28.21 8.20 0.50
CA SER A 911 -28.58 9.55 0.87
C SER A 911 -28.66 9.67 2.40
N PRO A 912 -27.78 10.45 3.07
CA PRO A 912 -27.56 10.31 4.50
C PRO A 912 -28.49 11.15 5.38
N GLU A 913 -28.93 12.32 4.97
CA GLU A 913 -29.52 13.29 5.88
C GLU A 913 -30.90 13.84 5.46
N GLY A 914 -31.63 14.30 6.45
CA GLY A 914 -32.85 15.10 6.26
C GLY A 914 -34.04 14.33 5.75
N ALA A 915 -34.74 14.94 4.81
CA ALA A 915 -35.93 14.38 4.20
C ALA A 915 -35.61 13.65 2.88
N GLU A 916 -34.34 13.51 2.52
CA GLU A 916 -33.93 13.09 1.17
C GLU A 916 -33.86 11.57 1.02
N ALA A 917 -33.97 11.06 -0.21
CA ALA A 917 -34.11 9.66 -0.52
C ALA A 917 -32.86 9.05 -1.20
N ALA A 918 -32.56 7.79 -0.90
CA ALA A 918 -31.59 7.05 -1.69
C ALA A 918 -32.05 6.94 -3.15
N TYR A 919 -33.37 6.73 -3.38
CA TYR A 919 -34.03 6.80 -4.68
C TYR A 919 -35.26 7.69 -4.56
N ASP A 920 -35.28 8.83 -5.26
CA ASP A 920 -36.46 9.69 -5.44
C ASP A 920 -36.93 9.61 -6.90
N VAL A 921 -37.94 8.79 -7.15
CA VAL A 921 -38.39 8.43 -8.48
C VAL A 921 -39.90 8.27 -8.51
N ASN A 922 -40.55 8.59 -9.64
CA ASN A 922 -42.00 8.42 -9.77
C ASN A 922 -42.41 6.95 -9.71
N HIS A 923 -41.74 6.10 -10.45
CA HIS A 923 -41.94 4.64 -10.39
C HIS A 923 -40.62 3.91 -10.44
N PHE A 924 -40.52 2.87 -9.65
CA PHE A 924 -39.33 2.04 -9.59
C PHE A 924 -39.65 0.62 -10.07
N TYR A 925 -38.98 0.18 -11.12
CA TYR A 925 -39.14 -1.17 -11.70
C TYR A 925 -37.81 -1.92 -11.56
N CYS A 926 -37.91 -3.17 -11.09
CA CYS A 926 -36.75 -4.06 -10.99
C CYS A 926 -37.11 -5.44 -11.58
N ASP A 927 -36.54 -5.73 -12.73
CA ASP A 927 -36.76 -6.97 -13.46
C ASP A 927 -35.55 -7.91 -13.40
N GLY A 928 -34.43 -7.41 -12.87
CA GLY A 928 -33.17 -8.13 -12.69
C GLY A 928 -32.13 -7.30 -11.95
N GLY A 929 -30.94 -7.87 -11.72
CA GLY A 929 -29.82 -7.20 -11.06
C GLY A 929 -29.95 -7.08 -9.54
N THR A 930 -29.06 -6.30 -8.92
CA THR A 930 -29.05 -6.03 -7.49
C THR A 930 -29.28 -4.55 -7.22
N VAL A 931 -30.25 -4.25 -6.37
CA VAL A 931 -30.59 -2.87 -5.95
C VAL A 931 -30.33 -2.76 -4.46
N ILE A 932 -29.56 -1.75 -4.07
CA ILE A 932 -29.29 -1.39 -2.67
C ILE A 932 -29.62 0.09 -2.51
N GLY A 933 -30.48 0.42 -1.56
CA GLY A 933 -30.80 1.80 -1.18
C GLY A 933 -30.65 1.97 0.31
N VAL A 934 -29.88 2.98 0.72
CA VAL A 934 -29.57 3.23 2.15
C VAL A 934 -29.71 4.72 2.43
N GLY A 935 -30.47 5.10 3.45
CA GLY A 935 -30.62 6.51 3.76
C GLY A 935 -31.76 6.81 4.72
N TYR A 936 -32.17 8.08 4.76
CA TYR A 936 -33.28 8.53 5.61
C TYR A 936 -34.61 7.97 5.12
N LYS A 937 -34.87 8.02 3.83
CA LYS A 937 -36.00 7.40 3.13
C LYS A 937 -35.52 6.82 1.79
N SER A 938 -36.35 6.09 1.10
CA SER A 938 -36.12 5.62 -0.26
C SER A 938 -37.38 5.04 -0.84
N GLU A 939 -37.59 5.25 -2.14
CA GLU A 939 -38.52 4.45 -2.90
C GLU A 939 -37.95 3.02 -3.08
N ARG A 940 -38.81 2.04 -3.37
CA ARG A 940 -38.45 0.66 -3.63
C ARG A 940 -39.10 0.16 -4.91
N PRO A 941 -38.59 -0.93 -5.51
CA PRO A 941 -39.24 -1.54 -6.64
C PRO A 941 -40.74 -1.84 -6.37
N MET A 942 -41.57 -1.48 -7.34
CA MET A 942 -43.05 -1.65 -7.25
C MET A 942 -43.40 -3.13 -7.34
N GLU A 943 -43.99 -3.67 -6.28
CA GLU A 943 -44.35 -5.11 -6.18
C GLU A 943 -45.26 -5.59 -7.33
N SER A 944 -46.21 -4.77 -7.74
CA SER A 944 -47.21 -5.17 -8.75
C SER A 944 -46.69 -5.14 -10.19
N LYS A 945 -45.48 -4.55 -10.42
CA LYS A 945 -44.94 -4.33 -11.74
C LYS A 945 -43.50 -4.84 -11.92
N SER A 946 -42.76 -5.07 -10.84
CA SER A 946 -41.41 -5.66 -10.87
C SER A 946 -41.49 -7.18 -10.89
N LYS A 947 -40.67 -7.81 -11.72
CA LYS A 947 -40.55 -9.28 -11.76
C LYS A 947 -39.78 -9.81 -10.57
N GLN A 948 -38.82 -9.03 -10.07
CA GLN A 948 -37.95 -9.40 -8.99
C GLN A 948 -38.49 -8.98 -7.64
N ALA A 949 -38.31 -9.84 -6.64
CA ALA A 949 -38.72 -9.55 -5.27
C ALA A 949 -37.82 -8.47 -4.64
N SER A 950 -38.42 -7.70 -3.75
CA SER A 950 -37.71 -6.67 -3.00
C SER A 950 -38.25 -6.51 -1.60
N PHE A 951 -37.49 -5.86 -0.72
CA PHE A 951 -38.04 -5.41 0.55
C PHE A 951 -37.54 -4.01 0.90
N ARG A 952 -38.22 -3.37 1.82
CA ARG A 952 -37.84 -2.10 2.40
C ARG A 952 -37.96 -2.12 3.92
N LEU A 953 -36.86 -2.06 4.64
CA LEU A 953 -36.84 -1.76 6.05
C LEU A 953 -37.02 -0.25 6.23
N ASN A 954 -38.08 0.16 6.90
CA ASN A 954 -38.46 1.56 7.09
C ASN A 954 -38.18 2.04 8.50
N LYS A 955 -37.59 3.24 8.61
CA LYS A 955 -37.49 4.04 9.85
C LYS A 955 -36.96 3.28 11.08
N SER A 956 -36.02 2.38 10.88
CA SER A 956 -35.33 1.71 11.98
C SER A 956 -34.18 2.56 12.49
N LYS A 957 -34.23 3.01 13.73
CA LYS A 957 -33.14 3.73 14.39
C LYS A 957 -32.02 2.82 14.89
N ASP A 958 -32.22 1.51 14.77
CA ASP A 958 -31.30 0.50 15.31
C ASP A 958 -30.34 -0.04 14.25
N VAL A 959 -30.44 0.44 12.99
CA VAL A 959 -29.49 0.09 11.92
C VAL A 959 -28.14 0.69 12.24
N LYS A 960 -27.13 -0.18 12.31
CA LYS A 960 -25.74 0.18 12.55
C LYS A 960 -24.94 0.14 11.24
N ARG A 961 -23.62 0.27 11.35
CA ARG A 961 -22.71 0.36 10.21
C ARG A 961 -22.85 -0.77 9.20
N TYR A 962 -23.11 -1.99 9.63
CA TYR A 962 -23.29 -3.13 8.74
C TYR A 962 -24.69 -3.72 8.88
N VAL A 963 -25.28 -4.06 7.73
CA VAL A 963 -26.53 -4.82 7.65
C VAL A 963 -26.26 -6.08 6.84
N LYS A 964 -26.39 -7.22 7.49
CA LYS A 964 -26.33 -8.53 6.85
C LYS A 964 -27.75 -9.02 6.59
N ILE A 965 -27.97 -9.54 5.40
CA ILE A 965 -29.20 -10.17 4.97
C ILE A 965 -28.97 -11.68 4.88
N ALA A 966 -29.77 -12.45 5.61
CA ALA A 966 -29.68 -13.90 5.61
C ALA A 966 -31.04 -14.54 5.27
N ASP A 967 -31.00 -15.72 4.64
CA ASP A 967 -32.18 -16.52 4.38
C ASP A 967 -32.68 -17.23 5.65
N ALA A 968 -33.75 -18.03 5.53
CA ALA A 968 -34.33 -18.76 6.64
C ALA A 968 -33.39 -19.83 7.24
N ASP A 969 -32.43 -20.30 6.49
CA ASP A 969 -31.40 -21.27 6.92
C ASP A 969 -30.16 -20.60 7.52
N GLY A 970 -30.13 -19.25 7.54
CA GLY A 970 -29.03 -18.45 8.05
C GLY A 970 -27.91 -18.21 7.05
N ASN A 971 -28.06 -18.61 5.77
CA ASN A 971 -27.09 -18.34 4.73
C ASN A 971 -27.08 -16.87 4.38
N GLU A 972 -25.88 -16.31 4.25
CA GLU A 972 -25.67 -14.92 3.88
C GLU A 972 -26.00 -14.67 2.40
N LEU A 973 -26.90 -13.70 2.14
CA LEU A 973 -27.23 -13.24 0.80
C LEU A 973 -26.48 -11.97 0.44
N ALA A 974 -26.32 -11.05 1.38
CA ALA A 974 -25.60 -9.79 1.20
C ALA A 974 -25.17 -9.20 2.54
N VAL A 975 -24.10 -8.41 2.48
CA VAL A 975 -23.71 -7.49 3.55
C VAL A 975 -23.66 -6.09 2.96
N ILE A 976 -24.39 -5.17 3.60
CA ILE A 976 -24.46 -3.77 3.21
C ILE A 976 -23.71 -2.96 4.26
N GLU A 977 -22.73 -2.17 3.84
CA GLU A 977 -22.10 -1.17 4.68
C GLU A 977 -22.91 0.13 4.57
N THR A 978 -23.46 0.58 5.68
CA THR A 978 -24.28 1.79 5.75
C THR A 978 -23.41 3.02 6.04
N PRO A 979 -23.86 4.23 5.72
CA PRO A 979 -23.16 5.45 6.10
C PRO A 979 -23.08 5.60 7.62
N ALA A 980 -22.11 6.43 8.06
CA ALA A 980 -21.88 6.70 9.50
C ALA A 980 -23.03 7.40 10.23
N TYR A 981 -24.06 7.83 9.52
CA TYR A 981 -25.27 8.45 10.08
C TYR A 981 -26.32 7.41 10.47
N PRO A 982 -27.27 7.74 11.34
CA PRO A 982 -28.34 6.82 11.62
C PRO A 982 -29.13 6.54 10.34
N THR A 983 -28.88 5.42 9.76
CA THR A 983 -29.64 4.89 8.61
C THR A 983 -31.02 4.52 9.08
N LEU A 984 -32.05 5.06 8.44
CA LEU A 984 -33.43 4.77 8.82
C LEU A 984 -34.11 3.80 7.86
N THR A 985 -33.64 3.73 6.64
CA THR A 985 -34.25 2.92 5.57
C THR A 985 -33.17 2.10 4.85
N VAL A 986 -33.47 0.82 4.62
CA VAL A 986 -32.69 -0.07 3.78
C VAL A 986 -33.63 -0.68 2.74
N VAL A 987 -33.32 -0.50 1.47
CA VAL A 987 -33.98 -1.14 0.33
C VAL A 987 -33.05 -2.19 -0.25
N TYR A 988 -33.56 -3.36 -0.51
CA TYR A 988 -32.81 -4.42 -1.16
C TYR A 988 -33.67 -5.19 -2.14
N SER A 989 -33.15 -5.43 -3.34
CA SER A 989 -33.72 -6.33 -4.33
C SER A 989 -32.58 -7.09 -5.02
N SER A 990 -32.76 -8.38 -5.20
CA SER A 990 -31.75 -9.25 -5.79
C SER A 990 -32.42 -10.48 -6.40
N PRO A 991 -31.84 -11.07 -7.46
CA PRO A 991 -32.30 -12.38 -7.97
C PRO A 991 -32.27 -13.52 -6.93
N LEU A 992 -31.58 -13.32 -5.82
CA LEU A 992 -31.53 -14.29 -4.71
C LEU A 992 -32.76 -14.23 -3.82
N LEU A 993 -33.55 -13.17 -3.89
CA LEU A 993 -34.79 -13.04 -3.13
C LEU A 993 -35.94 -13.82 -3.80
N GLN A 994 -36.72 -14.50 -2.97
CA GLN A 994 -37.94 -15.15 -3.40
C GLN A 994 -39.15 -14.43 -2.82
N LYS A 995 -40.10 -14.09 -3.68
CA LYS A 995 -41.33 -13.42 -3.30
C LYS A 995 -42.11 -14.21 -2.26
N GLY A 996 -42.52 -13.57 -1.18
CA GLY A 996 -43.21 -14.17 -0.05
C GLY A 996 -42.32 -14.89 0.97
N SER A 997 -41.01 -15.01 0.71
CA SER A 997 -40.05 -15.59 1.66
C SER A 997 -39.60 -14.59 2.72
N THR A 998 -39.30 -15.10 3.91
CA THR A 998 -38.85 -14.31 5.05
C THR A 998 -37.32 -14.32 5.13
N TYR A 999 -36.75 -13.17 5.38
CA TYR A 999 -35.28 -12.95 5.52
C TYR A 999 -35.00 -12.32 6.87
N THR A 1000 -33.86 -12.67 7.44
CA THR A 1000 -33.38 -12.10 8.69
C THR A 1000 -32.35 -10.99 8.38
N LEU A 1001 -32.60 -9.81 8.95
CA LEU A 1001 -31.66 -8.69 8.92
C LEU A 1001 -30.91 -8.68 10.24
N LEU A 1002 -29.58 -8.70 10.16
CA LEU A 1002 -28.67 -8.54 11.30
C LEU A 1002 -27.90 -7.22 11.13
N THR A 1003 -27.60 -6.55 12.23
CA THR A 1003 -26.85 -5.29 12.20
C THR A 1003 -25.81 -5.23 13.30
N GLY A 1004 -24.71 -4.52 13.04
CA GLY A 1004 -23.60 -4.35 13.98
C GLY A 1004 -22.64 -3.24 13.55
N ASP A 1005 -21.82 -2.78 14.48
CA ASP A 1005 -20.79 -1.79 14.20
C ASP A 1005 -19.56 -2.43 13.53
N THR A 1006 -19.41 -3.75 13.68
CA THR A 1006 -18.42 -4.59 12.99
C THR A 1006 -19.11 -5.85 12.48
N LEU A 1007 -18.48 -6.52 11.52
CA LEU A 1007 -19.00 -7.79 10.96
C LEU A 1007 -19.07 -8.91 12.03
N ASP A 1008 -18.24 -8.85 13.06
CA ASP A 1008 -18.25 -9.84 14.15
C ASP A 1008 -19.26 -9.52 15.26
N SER A 1009 -19.83 -8.31 15.27
CA SER A 1009 -20.79 -7.85 16.28
C SER A 1009 -22.26 -7.86 15.81
N LEU A 1010 -22.54 -8.55 14.70
CA LEU A 1010 -23.88 -8.61 14.11
C LEU A 1010 -24.87 -9.29 15.03
N GLN A 1011 -25.98 -8.61 15.29
CA GLN A 1011 -27.12 -9.09 16.05
C GLN A 1011 -28.38 -8.99 15.20
N GLU A 1012 -29.33 -9.89 15.44
CA GLU A 1012 -30.61 -9.84 14.76
C GLU A 1012 -31.32 -8.50 15.02
N LEU A 1013 -31.60 -7.79 13.93
CA LEU A 1013 -32.36 -6.54 13.95
C LEU A 1013 -33.89 -6.84 13.81
N THR A 1014 -34.25 -7.61 12.80
CA THR A 1014 -35.64 -7.95 12.49
C THR A 1014 -35.68 -9.01 11.40
N THR A 1015 -36.88 -9.58 11.22
CA THR A 1015 -37.18 -10.35 10.02
C THR A 1015 -38.07 -9.54 9.08
N ILE A 1016 -37.95 -9.77 7.79
CA ILE A 1016 -38.69 -9.06 6.74
C ILE A 1016 -39.14 -10.04 5.63
N VAL A 1017 -40.32 -9.80 5.09
CA VAL A 1017 -40.83 -10.57 3.95
C VAL A 1017 -40.49 -9.85 2.66
N ALA A 1018 -39.96 -10.58 1.68
CA ALA A 1018 -39.74 -10.04 0.35
C ALA A 1018 -41.06 -10.05 -0.45
N GLU A 1019 -41.39 -8.89 -1.02
CA GLU A 1019 -42.64 -8.63 -1.75
C GLU A 1019 -42.45 -8.58 -3.26
#